data_b861266a566c37ef7dd1ad2e07c875c3
#
_entry.id   b861266a566c37ef7dd1ad2e07c875c3
#
_cell.length_a   1.000
_cell.length_b   1.000
_cell.length_c   1.000
_cell.angle_alpha   90.00
_cell.angle_beta   90.00
_cell.angle_gamma   90.00
#
_symmetry.space_group_name_H-M   'P 1'
#
loop_
_entity.id
_entity.type
_entity.pdbx_description
1 polymer ?
#
loop_
_entity_poly.entity_id
_entity_poly.type
_entity_poly.pdbx_seq_one_letter_code
_entity_poly.pdbx_strand_id
1 'polypeptide(L)'
;MKLSFSTRGWPSLSFEEMLNVASEMGFSGVEVYNLTRLDPLVGKGGAFHKYNVASTVRQLRDKGLLIPCFDTSLDISSDESAVGIVTDLIEIARDARVPYVVVCALCDNEDAVFSALDRLLPIASENNVTILIKTSGIYSDTARLRAMLDRFASDNLAALWDVHHPYRDNGESGDDTIKNLGSYVCHVHMRDSDDDGAYQLIGEGTMPIDDVMRALSSVNYDAFISLEWKPEWLEYLQDPEVIFPYFVNYMSRFHSTRGMKKNLYFNHDGTGQYVWKKDELIDLTFSEVLDRVADEFPDQYCFKYTTLDYTRTYAEFREDVDRFARALVSLGVKAGSKVAVWATNLPAWYITFWATTKIGAVLVTVNTAYKIHEAEYLLRQSDTHTLVMIDSCLDSNYKEIINTLCPEIKSTTPGEALHAKRLPFLRNVITVGFKQEGCLTFEEAMARHTLVSRERVARMAVAVKPSDVCNMQYTSGTTGFPKGVMLTHYNVVNNGKCIGDRMGLSTADRMMIQVPMFHCFGMTLSMTASMTHGATMCPMPYFSAKSSLACINQEKITCFNGVPTMFIAMFNHPNYRSTDFSHMRTGIMAGAGCPPELMKRAADPAEMNMTGIVSVYGQTECAPGNTMSSWTDSLEVRTETVGSAFPHVMCKIVDPETGEEVGPGVNGEFCAKGYNTMKGYYKMPGATKGTIDSEGWLHSGDLACRDENGNYRITGRLKDMIIRGGENIYPKEIEEFIYTHPMTKDVQVIGVPDKKYGEEIMACIILKEEGSVTVDEMTAYIKASLARHKVPKYIEFVDSFPMNAAGKILKYKMREDAARRLGLVGDGSDTASPGKV
;
A
#
# COMPACT_ATOMS: atom_id res chain seq x y z
N MET A 1 4.85 -14.03 -9.69
CA MET A 1 3.93 -15.14 -10.10
C MET A 1 4.75 -16.32 -10.55
N LYS A 2 4.32 -17.55 -10.27
CA LYS A 2 4.99 -18.81 -10.61
C LYS A 2 4.14 -19.54 -11.64
N LEU A 3 4.79 -20.19 -12.61
CA LEU A 3 4.06 -20.94 -13.62
C LEU A 3 4.04 -22.43 -13.28
N SER A 4 2.90 -23.08 -13.50
CA SER A 4 2.71 -24.52 -13.43
C SER A 4 1.82 -24.98 -14.58
N PHE A 5 1.70 -26.29 -14.75
CA PHE A 5 0.72 -26.88 -15.65
C PHE A 5 0.03 -28.05 -14.97
N SER A 6 -1.17 -28.37 -15.43
CA SER A 6 -1.95 -29.51 -14.94
C SER A 6 -1.55 -30.79 -15.69
N THR A 7 -1.34 -31.87 -14.93
CA THR A 7 -1.06 -33.21 -15.54
C THR A 7 -2.21 -33.74 -16.37
N ARG A 8 -3.39 -33.11 -16.31
CA ARG A 8 -4.56 -33.43 -17.11
C ARG A 8 -4.30 -33.44 -18.62
N GLY A 9 -3.45 -32.53 -19.09
CA GLY A 9 -3.15 -32.35 -20.49
C GLY A 9 -2.27 -33.45 -21.11
N TRP A 10 -1.53 -34.20 -20.28
CA TRP A 10 -0.48 -35.12 -20.76
C TRP A 10 -0.53 -36.48 -20.07
N PRO A 11 -1.62 -37.22 -20.19
CA PRO A 11 -1.79 -38.51 -19.50
C PRO A 11 -0.83 -39.61 -19.98
N SER A 12 -0.16 -39.39 -21.11
CA SER A 12 0.84 -40.32 -21.67
C SER A 12 2.22 -40.19 -21.01
N LEU A 13 2.51 -39.07 -20.37
CA LEU A 13 3.79 -38.87 -19.70
C LEU A 13 3.77 -39.46 -18.29
N SER A 14 4.82 -40.16 -17.92
CA SER A 14 5.03 -40.55 -16.53
C SER A 14 5.27 -39.32 -15.65
N PHE A 15 5.04 -39.46 -14.33
CA PHE A 15 5.25 -38.37 -13.39
C PHE A 15 6.70 -37.85 -13.41
N GLU A 16 7.68 -38.73 -13.57
CA GLU A 16 9.09 -38.34 -13.63
C GLU A 16 9.41 -37.55 -14.92
N GLU A 17 8.85 -37.95 -16.07
CA GLU A 17 8.96 -37.22 -17.33
C GLU A 17 8.34 -35.83 -17.21
N MET A 18 7.15 -35.72 -16.58
CA MET A 18 6.52 -34.41 -16.31
C MET A 18 7.40 -33.49 -15.46
N LEU A 19 8.06 -34.02 -14.43
CA LEU A 19 8.99 -33.24 -13.60
C LEU A 19 10.24 -32.78 -14.38
N ASN A 20 10.74 -33.63 -15.29
CA ASN A 20 11.87 -33.27 -16.12
C ASN A 20 11.49 -32.14 -17.09
N VAL A 21 10.41 -32.31 -17.81
CA VAL A 21 9.90 -31.31 -18.77
C VAL A 21 9.58 -30.00 -18.05
N ALA A 22 8.94 -30.06 -16.87
CA ALA A 22 8.65 -28.85 -16.08
C ALA A 22 9.93 -28.06 -15.75
N SER A 23 10.98 -28.77 -15.28
CA SER A 23 12.25 -28.14 -14.91
C SER A 23 12.97 -27.55 -16.13
N GLU A 24 12.97 -28.24 -17.27
CA GLU A 24 13.63 -27.82 -18.50
C GLU A 24 12.92 -26.66 -19.20
N MET A 25 11.57 -26.61 -19.13
CA MET A 25 10.75 -25.61 -19.81
C MET A 25 10.48 -24.34 -18.99
N GLY A 26 11.05 -24.22 -17.78
CA GLY A 26 10.96 -23.00 -16.98
C GLY A 26 9.72 -22.90 -16.09
N PHE A 27 9.01 -24.00 -15.83
CA PHE A 27 7.95 -24.05 -14.84
C PHE A 27 8.52 -24.10 -13.42
N SER A 28 7.73 -23.61 -12.46
CA SER A 28 8.03 -23.66 -11.03
C SER A 28 7.23 -24.75 -10.31
N GLY A 29 6.33 -25.45 -11.02
CA GLY A 29 5.51 -26.48 -10.41
C GLY A 29 4.72 -27.31 -11.43
N VAL A 30 4.18 -28.43 -10.91
CA VAL A 30 3.31 -29.36 -11.62
C VAL A 30 2.06 -29.60 -10.77
N GLU A 31 0.89 -29.32 -11.31
CA GLU A 31 -0.39 -29.59 -10.68
C GLU A 31 -0.82 -31.04 -10.98
N VAL A 32 -1.14 -31.79 -9.96
CA VAL A 32 -1.55 -33.19 -10.12
C VAL A 32 -3.08 -33.29 -10.19
N TYR A 33 -3.56 -33.80 -11.33
CA TYR A 33 -4.97 -33.90 -11.63
C TYR A 33 -5.53 -35.27 -11.27
N ASN A 34 -6.74 -35.28 -10.70
CA ASN A 34 -7.57 -36.46 -10.45
C ASN A 34 -6.92 -37.61 -9.65
N LEU A 35 -6.08 -37.25 -8.68
CA LEU A 35 -5.42 -38.22 -7.79
C LEU A 35 -6.47 -38.89 -6.86
N THR A 36 -6.43 -40.21 -6.74
CA THR A 36 -7.24 -40.98 -5.79
C THR A 36 -6.38 -42.05 -5.10
N ARG A 37 -6.89 -42.67 -4.04
CA ARG A 37 -6.16 -43.79 -3.39
C ARG A 37 -5.88 -44.98 -4.30
N LEU A 38 -6.64 -45.13 -5.38
CA LEU A 38 -6.46 -46.22 -6.37
C LEU A 38 -5.47 -45.85 -7.49
N ASP A 39 -5.05 -44.56 -7.54
CA ASP A 39 -4.09 -44.10 -8.53
C ASP A 39 -2.73 -44.81 -8.36
N PRO A 40 -2.06 -45.19 -9.47
CA PRO A 40 -0.70 -45.73 -9.44
C PRO A 40 0.30 -44.84 -8.66
N LEU A 41 0.12 -43.54 -8.70
CA LEU A 41 0.98 -42.59 -7.96
C LEU A 41 0.83 -42.69 -6.41
N VAL A 42 -0.28 -43.20 -5.93
CA VAL A 42 -0.54 -43.45 -4.50
C VAL A 42 -0.32 -44.92 -4.16
N GLY A 43 -0.45 -45.82 -5.11
CA GLY A 43 -0.24 -47.26 -4.94
C GLY A 43 1.21 -47.64 -4.56
N LYS A 44 1.43 -48.91 -4.28
CA LYS A 44 2.76 -49.43 -3.89
C LYS A 44 3.81 -49.15 -4.99
N GLY A 45 4.83 -48.36 -4.66
CA GLY A 45 5.86 -47.92 -5.58
C GLY A 45 5.60 -46.53 -6.21
N GLY A 46 4.40 -45.98 -6.07
CA GLY A 46 4.05 -44.66 -6.58
C GLY A 46 4.70 -43.51 -5.82
N ALA A 47 4.74 -42.34 -6.45
CA ALA A 47 5.40 -41.14 -5.95
C ALA A 47 4.80 -40.63 -4.61
N PHE A 48 3.49 -40.75 -4.43
CA PHE A 48 2.77 -40.31 -3.21
C PHE A 48 2.46 -41.45 -2.26
N HIS A 49 3.01 -42.63 -2.48
CA HIS A 49 2.90 -43.71 -1.51
C HIS A 49 3.62 -43.35 -0.20
N LYS A 50 3.05 -43.68 0.95
CA LYS A 50 3.57 -43.32 2.29
C LYS A 50 5.07 -43.57 2.52
N TYR A 51 5.68 -44.58 1.84
CA TYR A 51 7.11 -44.87 1.93
C TYR A 51 7.97 -44.09 0.91
N ASN A 52 7.38 -43.51 -0.13
CA ASN A 52 8.09 -42.83 -1.21
C ASN A 52 7.92 -41.31 -1.15
N VAL A 53 6.85 -40.80 -0.56
CA VAL A 53 6.48 -39.37 -0.55
C VAL A 53 7.63 -38.47 -0.07
N ALA A 54 8.37 -38.87 0.93
CA ALA A 54 9.54 -38.12 1.41
C ALA A 54 10.67 -38.04 0.36
N SER A 55 10.83 -39.07 -0.46
CA SER A 55 11.77 -39.07 -1.58
C SER A 55 11.29 -38.16 -2.70
N THR A 56 10.01 -38.22 -3.03
CA THR A 56 9.36 -37.34 -4.03
C THR A 56 9.49 -35.87 -3.64
N VAL A 57 9.25 -35.52 -2.38
CA VAL A 57 9.44 -34.14 -1.89
C VAL A 57 10.89 -33.68 -2.00
N ARG A 58 11.88 -34.57 -1.78
CA ARG A 58 13.30 -34.22 -2.02
C ARG A 58 13.58 -34.02 -3.50
N GLN A 59 13.10 -34.92 -4.36
CA GLN A 59 13.27 -34.83 -5.81
C GLN A 59 12.69 -33.52 -6.38
N LEU A 60 11.48 -33.15 -5.95
CA LEU A 60 10.86 -31.86 -6.32
C LEU A 60 11.73 -30.68 -5.91
N ARG A 61 12.21 -30.65 -4.66
CA ARG A 61 13.09 -29.60 -4.15
C ARG A 61 14.40 -29.51 -4.94
N ASP A 62 15.02 -30.67 -5.24
CA ASP A 62 16.31 -30.72 -5.97
C ASP A 62 16.15 -30.22 -7.43
N LYS A 63 14.95 -30.34 -8.00
CA LYS A 63 14.58 -29.77 -9.32
C LYS A 63 14.06 -28.33 -9.26
N GLY A 64 13.90 -27.76 -8.05
CA GLY A 64 13.30 -26.43 -7.88
C GLY A 64 11.81 -26.36 -8.15
N LEU A 65 11.11 -27.51 -8.11
CA LEU A 65 9.69 -27.63 -8.43
C LEU A 65 8.85 -27.78 -7.16
N LEU A 66 7.58 -27.39 -7.27
CA LEU A 66 6.54 -27.56 -6.24
C LEU A 66 5.32 -28.24 -6.87
N ILE A 67 4.47 -28.82 -6.01
CA ILE A 67 3.11 -29.20 -6.38
C ILE A 67 2.19 -28.14 -5.78
N PRO A 68 1.58 -27.24 -6.57
CA PRO A 68 0.73 -26.19 -6.04
C PRO A 68 -0.57 -26.74 -5.45
N CYS A 69 -1.19 -27.72 -6.08
CA CYS A 69 -2.44 -28.31 -5.63
C CYS A 69 -2.64 -29.73 -6.17
N PHE A 70 -3.56 -30.45 -5.54
CA PHE A 70 -4.25 -31.60 -6.12
C PHE A 70 -5.61 -31.17 -6.61
N ASP A 71 -5.82 -31.11 -7.94
CA ASP A 71 -7.12 -30.85 -8.56
C ASP A 71 -7.90 -32.16 -8.68
N THR A 72 -9.02 -32.24 -7.99
CA THR A 72 -9.82 -33.48 -7.98
C THR A 72 -10.91 -33.51 -9.04
N SER A 73 -11.38 -32.35 -9.49
CA SER A 73 -12.63 -32.19 -10.25
C SER A 73 -13.86 -32.86 -9.61
N LEU A 74 -13.81 -33.17 -8.32
CA LEU A 74 -14.92 -33.79 -7.60
C LEU A 74 -16.02 -32.75 -7.33
N ASP A 75 -17.25 -33.13 -7.66
CA ASP A 75 -18.44 -32.32 -7.42
C ASP A 75 -18.99 -32.59 -6.03
N ILE A 76 -18.77 -31.66 -5.10
CA ILE A 76 -19.28 -31.76 -3.73
C ILE A 76 -20.75 -31.33 -3.59
N SER A 77 -21.40 -30.90 -4.68
CA SER A 77 -22.81 -30.50 -4.68
C SER A 77 -23.76 -31.65 -4.96
N SER A 78 -23.26 -32.77 -5.51
CA SER A 78 -24.09 -33.90 -5.96
C SER A 78 -23.66 -35.28 -5.45
N ASP A 79 -22.41 -35.44 -5.01
CA ASP A 79 -21.82 -36.75 -4.64
C ASP A 79 -21.38 -36.78 -3.18
N GLU A 80 -22.14 -37.43 -2.32
CA GLU A 80 -21.76 -37.66 -0.91
C GLU A 80 -20.46 -38.46 -0.76
N SER A 81 -20.11 -39.31 -1.74
CA SER A 81 -18.86 -40.08 -1.71
C SER A 81 -17.63 -39.17 -1.92
N ALA A 82 -17.81 -38.01 -2.54
CA ALA A 82 -16.74 -37.04 -2.76
C ALA A 82 -16.05 -36.62 -1.44
N VAL A 83 -16.84 -36.47 -0.36
CA VAL A 83 -16.28 -36.09 0.96
C VAL A 83 -15.24 -37.11 1.46
N GLY A 84 -15.49 -38.42 1.27
CA GLY A 84 -14.53 -39.46 1.65
C GLY A 84 -13.23 -39.39 0.84
N ILE A 85 -13.36 -39.18 -0.48
CA ILE A 85 -12.20 -39.10 -1.38
C ILE A 85 -11.39 -37.83 -1.07
N VAL A 86 -12.05 -36.71 -0.86
CA VAL A 86 -11.36 -35.44 -0.49
C VAL A 86 -10.66 -35.55 0.86
N THR A 87 -11.26 -36.27 1.84
CA THR A 87 -10.61 -36.55 3.13
C THR A 87 -9.31 -37.32 2.92
N ASP A 88 -9.33 -38.37 2.11
CA ASP A 88 -8.15 -39.15 1.78
C ASP A 88 -7.05 -38.31 1.12
N LEU A 89 -7.46 -37.40 0.22
CA LEU A 89 -6.52 -36.50 -0.47
C LEU A 89 -5.93 -35.44 0.42
N ILE A 90 -6.65 -34.94 1.42
CA ILE A 90 -6.12 -34.03 2.45
C ILE A 90 -4.97 -34.69 3.21
N GLU A 91 -5.12 -35.99 3.57
CA GLU A 91 -4.04 -36.74 4.23
C GLU A 91 -2.80 -36.88 3.32
N ILE A 92 -3.01 -37.24 2.05
CA ILE A 92 -1.94 -37.37 1.07
C ILE A 92 -1.27 -35.99 0.82
N ALA A 93 -2.05 -34.92 0.74
CA ALA A 93 -1.56 -33.55 0.57
C ALA A 93 -0.68 -33.12 1.73
N ARG A 94 -1.09 -33.41 2.98
CA ARG A 94 -0.26 -33.18 4.17
C ARG A 94 1.09 -33.86 4.06
N ASP A 95 1.08 -35.15 3.73
CA ASP A 95 2.30 -35.97 3.67
C ASP A 95 3.22 -35.54 2.53
N ALA A 96 2.62 -35.13 1.40
CA ALA A 96 3.33 -34.61 0.24
C ALA A 96 3.69 -33.11 0.34
N ARG A 97 3.27 -32.43 1.41
CA ARG A 97 3.43 -30.96 1.61
C ARG A 97 2.78 -30.12 0.51
N VAL A 98 1.66 -30.60 -0.01
CA VAL A 98 0.84 -29.88 -0.98
C VAL A 98 -0.16 -28.99 -0.23
N PRO A 99 -0.20 -27.68 -0.48
CA PRO A 99 -1.01 -26.78 0.33
C PRO A 99 -2.50 -26.81 0.02
N TYR A 100 -2.89 -27.24 -1.19
CA TYR A 100 -4.27 -27.10 -1.66
C TYR A 100 -4.83 -28.42 -2.23
N VAL A 101 -6.12 -28.63 -1.94
CA VAL A 101 -6.97 -29.64 -2.58
C VAL A 101 -8.15 -28.92 -3.22
N VAL A 102 -8.37 -29.12 -4.51
CA VAL A 102 -9.38 -28.40 -5.31
C VAL A 102 -10.63 -29.27 -5.48
N VAL A 103 -11.80 -28.65 -5.30
CA VAL A 103 -13.13 -29.27 -5.54
C VAL A 103 -14.03 -28.35 -6.34
N CYS A 104 -15.09 -28.90 -6.94
CA CYS A 104 -16.10 -28.18 -7.74
C CYS A 104 -17.47 -28.25 -7.07
N ALA A 105 -18.39 -27.39 -7.53
CA ALA A 105 -19.82 -27.46 -7.27
C ALA A 105 -20.56 -27.23 -8.59
N LEU A 106 -20.97 -28.31 -9.25
CA LEU A 106 -21.55 -28.27 -10.61
C LEU A 106 -23.06 -28.19 -10.60
N CYS A 107 -23.73 -28.72 -9.54
CA CYS A 107 -25.18 -28.72 -9.41
C CYS A 107 -25.64 -27.59 -8.48
N ASP A 108 -26.82 -27.02 -8.77
CA ASP A 108 -27.41 -25.95 -7.96
C ASP A 108 -28.00 -26.49 -6.65
N ASN A 109 -27.11 -26.93 -5.76
CA ASN A 109 -27.42 -27.50 -4.46
C ASN A 109 -26.43 -27.02 -3.40
N GLU A 110 -26.57 -25.77 -2.97
CA GLU A 110 -25.68 -25.18 -1.96
C GLU A 110 -25.77 -25.84 -0.58
N ASP A 111 -26.92 -26.41 -0.22
CA ASP A 111 -27.06 -27.14 1.06
C ASP A 111 -26.17 -28.37 1.11
N ALA A 112 -26.00 -29.07 0.00
CA ALA A 112 -25.05 -30.18 -0.09
C ALA A 112 -23.61 -29.70 0.00
N VAL A 113 -23.27 -28.59 -0.66
CA VAL A 113 -21.94 -27.95 -0.56
C VAL A 113 -21.64 -27.56 0.89
N PHE A 114 -22.59 -26.92 1.57
CA PHE A 114 -22.42 -26.51 2.97
C PHE A 114 -22.23 -27.74 3.89
N SER A 115 -23.05 -28.79 3.72
CA SER A 115 -22.91 -30.03 4.46
C SER A 115 -21.56 -30.72 4.23
N ALA A 116 -21.07 -30.72 2.99
CA ALA A 116 -19.75 -31.27 2.67
C ALA A 116 -18.62 -30.45 3.32
N LEU A 117 -18.68 -29.13 3.24
CA LEU A 117 -17.68 -28.24 3.83
C LEU A 117 -17.67 -28.28 5.36
N ASP A 118 -18.82 -28.37 6.01
CA ASP A 118 -18.92 -28.54 7.47
C ASP A 118 -18.17 -29.81 7.95
N ARG A 119 -18.12 -30.86 7.13
CA ARG A 119 -17.40 -32.11 7.40
C ARG A 119 -15.92 -32.04 7.04
N LEU A 120 -15.57 -31.36 5.96
CA LEU A 120 -14.21 -31.31 5.41
C LEU A 120 -13.32 -30.27 6.10
N LEU A 121 -13.85 -29.12 6.49
CA LEU A 121 -13.04 -28.02 7.03
C LEU A 121 -12.33 -28.37 8.35
N PRO A 122 -12.93 -29.07 9.30
CA PRO A 122 -12.19 -29.53 10.49
C PRO A 122 -10.98 -30.40 10.13
N ILE A 123 -11.17 -31.32 9.16
CA ILE A 123 -10.11 -32.24 8.70
C ILE A 123 -9.01 -31.46 7.98
N ALA A 124 -9.39 -30.51 7.13
CA ALA A 124 -8.45 -29.64 6.42
C ALA A 124 -7.61 -28.80 7.39
N SER A 125 -8.26 -28.26 8.43
CA SER A 125 -7.59 -27.47 9.47
C SER A 125 -6.59 -28.32 10.29
N GLU A 126 -6.96 -29.49 10.73
CA GLU A 126 -6.08 -30.40 11.46
C GLU A 126 -4.84 -30.80 10.64
N ASN A 127 -4.97 -30.90 9.33
CA ASN A 127 -3.90 -31.31 8.41
C ASN A 127 -3.13 -30.12 7.80
N ASN A 128 -3.52 -28.86 8.12
CA ASN A 128 -2.96 -27.63 7.55
C ASN A 128 -3.00 -27.62 6.00
N VAL A 129 -4.10 -28.08 5.43
CA VAL A 129 -4.42 -28.08 4.01
C VAL A 129 -5.58 -27.11 3.79
N THR A 130 -5.61 -26.39 2.67
CA THR A 130 -6.71 -25.50 2.30
C THR A 130 -7.51 -26.11 1.16
N ILE A 131 -8.82 -26.12 1.28
CA ILE A 131 -9.72 -26.52 0.22
C ILE A 131 -9.96 -25.32 -0.68
N LEU A 132 -9.77 -25.50 -1.99
CA LEU A 132 -10.08 -24.50 -2.98
C LEU A 132 -11.36 -24.88 -3.72
N ILE A 133 -12.30 -23.95 -3.77
CA ILE A 133 -13.49 -24.07 -4.61
C ILE A 133 -13.18 -23.46 -5.96
N LYS A 134 -13.32 -24.27 -7.04
CA LYS A 134 -13.10 -23.81 -8.41
C LYS A 134 -14.24 -22.90 -8.84
N THR A 135 -13.93 -21.78 -9.50
CA THR A 135 -14.92 -20.87 -10.08
C THR A 135 -15.58 -21.47 -11.33
N SER A 136 -16.32 -22.56 -11.14
CA SER A 136 -17.05 -23.28 -12.20
C SER A 136 -18.40 -23.75 -11.67
N GLY A 137 -19.30 -24.15 -12.56
CA GLY A 137 -20.64 -24.55 -12.19
C GLY A 137 -21.41 -23.40 -11.52
N ILE A 138 -22.02 -23.64 -10.35
CA ILE A 138 -22.78 -22.60 -9.64
C ILE A 138 -21.92 -21.45 -9.13
N TYR A 139 -20.63 -21.68 -8.97
CA TYR A 139 -19.66 -20.69 -8.50
C TYR A 139 -18.87 -20.04 -9.64
N SER A 140 -19.29 -20.21 -10.90
CA SER A 140 -18.87 -19.31 -11.98
C SER A 140 -19.38 -17.88 -11.77
N ASP A 141 -20.50 -17.71 -11.03
CA ASP A 141 -20.87 -16.45 -10.36
C ASP A 141 -20.01 -16.25 -9.12
N THR A 142 -19.01 -15.38 -9.23
CA THR A 142 -18.04 -15.18 -8.14
C THR A 142 -18.60 -14.38 -6.97
N ALA A 143 -19.68 -13.64 -7.15
CA ALA A 143 -20.39 -12.99 -6.03
C ALA A 143 -21.08 -14.04 -5.14
N ARG A 144 -21.64 -15.07 -5.76
CA ARG A 144 -22.21 -16.22 -5.06
C ARG A 144 -21.14 -17.02 -4.32
N LEU A 145 -19.99 -17.26 -4.97
CA LEU A 145 -18.85 -17.90 -4.32
C LEU A 145 -18.37 -17.07 -3.11
N ARG A 146 -18.27 -15.75 -3.27
CA ARG A 146 -17.92 -14.84 -2.18
C ARG A 146 -18.83 -14.99 -0.98
N ALA A 147 -20.14 -15.02 -1.20
CA ALA A 147 -21.12 -15.17 -0.11
C ALA A 147 -20.93 -16.49 0.66
N MET A 148 -20.64 -17.57 -0.05
CA MET A 148 -20.32 -18.87 0.54
C MET A 148 -19.02 -18.84 1.34
N LEU A 149 -17.94 -18.29 0.79
CA LEU A 149 -16.65 -18.18 1.49
C LEU A 149 -16.77 -17.31 2.76
N ASP A 150 -17.48 -16.19 2.69
CA ASP A 150 -17.72 -15.29 3.82
C ASP A 150 -18.57 -15.97 4.93
N ARG A 151 -19.49 -16.88 4.55
CA ARG A 151 -20.30 -17.66 5.51
C ARG A 151 -19.45 -18.56 6.39
N PHE A 152 -18.48 -19.26 5.81
CA PHE A 152 -17.58 -20.16 6.56
C PHE A 152 -16.45 -19.39 7.25
N ALA A 153 -15.97 -18.31 6.66
CA ALA A 153 -14.88 -17.46 7.18
C ALA A 153 -13.69 -18.29 7.72
N SER A 154 -13.27 -19.31 6.97
CA SER A 154 -12.23 -20.27 7.35
C SER A 154 -10.91 -19.99 6.63
N ASP A 155 -9.79 -20.10 7.34
CA ASP A 155 -8.44 -19.98 6.75
C ASP A 155 -8.06 -21.21 5.90
N ASN A 156 -8.86 -22.29 6.00
CA ASN A 156 -8.69 -23.53 5.25
C ASN A 156 -9.68 -23.66 4.08
N LEU A 157 -10.34 -22.54 3.69
CA LEU A 157 -11.25 -22.46 2.57
C LEU A 157 -10.94 -21.21 1.73
N ALA A 158 -10.73 -21.42 0.42
CA ALA A 158 -10.41 -20.34 -0.50
C ALA A 158 -10.91 -20.66 -1.92
N ALA A 159 -10.49 -19.87 -2.91
CA ALA A 159 -10.93 -20.02 -4.30
C ALA A 159 -9.76 -20.38 -5.22
N LEU A 160 -10.03 -21.25 -6.17
CA LEU A 160 -9.28 -21.37 -7.41
C LEU A 160 -10.02 -20.58 -8.50
N TRP A 161 -9.38 -19.56 -9.03
CA TRP A 161 -9.92 -18.81 -10.15
C TRP A 161 -9.59 -19.51 -11.47
N ASP A 162 -10.56 -20.22 -12.04
CA ASP A 162 -10.53 -20.61 -13.43
C ASP A 162 -11.02 -19.40 -14.25
N VAL A 163 -10.12 -18.77 -14.98
CA VAL A 163 -10.41 -17.50 -15.66
C VAL A 163 -11.51 -17.60 -16.73
N HIS A 164 -11.71 -18.79 -17.27
CA HIS A 164 -12.63 -19.04 -18.39
C HIS A 164 -14.10 -18.97 -17.96
N HIS A 165 -14.48 -19.67 -16.89
CA HIS A 165 -15.88 -19.85 -16.52
C HIS A 165 -16.58 -18.54 -16.11
N PRO A 166 -16.07 -17.72 -15.17
CA PRO A 166 -16.71 -16.45 -14.82
C PRO A 166 -16.93 -15.56 -16.06
N TYR A 167 -15.95 -15.50 -16.95
CA TYR A 167 -16.01 -14.68 -18.14
C TYR A 167 -16.99 -15.22 -19.20
N ARG A 168 -16.90 -16.52 -19.58
CA ARG A 168 -17.72 -17.11 -20.67
C ARG A 168 -19.13 -17.45 -20.22
N ASP A 169 -19.29 -17.95 -18.99
CA ASP A 169 -20.59 -18.43 -18.52
C ASP A 169 -21.46 -17.28 -17.97
N ASN A 170 -20.83 -16.23 -17.38
CA ASN A 170 -21.55 -15.11 -16.71
C ASN A 170 -21.22 -13.74 -17.29
N GLY A 171 -20.31 -13.62 -18.26
CA GLY A 171 -19.87 -12.31 -18.78
C GLY A 171 -19.13 -11.46 -17.74
N GLU A 172 -18.58 -12.08 -16.69
CA GLU A 172 -17.93 -11.42 -15.59
C GLU A 172 -16.49 -11.05 -15.96
N SER A 173 -16.13 -9.78 -15.81
CA SER A 173 -14.78 -9.31 -16.10
C SER A 173 -13.78 -9.77 -15.02
N GLY A 174 -12.48 -9.78 -15.35
CA GLY A 174 -11.41 -10.04 -14.37
C GLY A 174 -11.45 -9.06 -13.19
N ASP A 175 -11.84 -7.82 -13.45
CA ASP A 175 -11.99 -6.78 -12.42
C ASP A 175 -13.14 -7.11 -11.46
N ASP A 176 -14.28 -7.60 -11.97
CA ASP A 176 -15.42 -8.00 -11.13
C ASP A 176 -15.06 -9.23 -10.29
N THR A 177 -14.42 -10.24 -10.89
CA THR A 177 -13.95 -11.43 -10.15
C THR A 177 -13.02 -11.05 -9.01
N ILE A 178 -12.03 -10.19 -9.24
CA ILE A 178 -11.11 -9.76 -8.20
C ILE A 178 -11.79 -8.86 -7.16
N LYS A 179 -12.76 -8.04 -7.54
CA LYS A 179 -13.58 -7.27 -6.61
C LYS A 179 -14.37 -8.19 -5.67
N ASN A 180 -14.91 -9.27 -6.20
CA ASN A 180 -15.64 -10.26 -5.42
C ASN A 180 -14.70 -11.11 -4.56
N LEU A 181 -13.67 -11.73 -5.12
CA LEU A 181 -12.86 -12.74 -4.44
C LEU A 181 -11.62 -12.18 -3.72
N GLY A 182 -10.92 -11.20 -4.31
CA GLY A 182 -9.76 -10.58 -3.65
C GLY A 182 -8.73 -11.58 -3.16
N SER A 183 -8.44 -11.55 -1.86
CA SER A 183 -7.45 -12.45 -1.22
C SER A 183 -7.90 -13.91 -1.08
N TYR A 184 -9.13 -14.25 -1.44
CA TYR A 184 -9.55 -15.65 -1.50
C TYR A 184 -8.92 -16.38 -2.68
N VAL A 185 -8.47 -15.68 -3.73
CA VAL A 185 -7.80 -16.32 -4.88
C VAL A 185 -6.42 -16.82 -4.47
N CYS A 186 -6.27 -18.14 -4.33
CA CYS A 186 -5.03 -18.80 -3.95
C CYS A 186 -4.35 -19.55 -5.09
N HIS A 187 -5.08 -19.87 -6.15
CA HIS A 187 -4.59 -20.55 -7.34
C HIS A 187 -5.37 -20.09 -8.58
N VAL A 188 -4.71 -20.09 -9.74
CA VAL A 188 -5.32 -19.64 -11.00
C VAL A 188 -5.14 -20.70 -12.08
N HIS A 189 -6.22 -21.08 -12.75
CA HIS A 189 -6.20 -21.83 -13.99
C HIS A 189 -6.33 -20.90 -15.18
N MET A 190 -5.36 -20.99 -16.09
CA MET A 190 -5.27 -20.16 -17.28
C MET A 190 -5.51 -21.00 -18.53
N ARG A 191 -6.42 -20.56 -19.34
CA ARG A 191 -6.71 -21.10 -20.67
C ARG A 191 -7.37 -20.03 -21.53
N ASP A 192 -7.36 -20.21 -22.85
CA ASP A 192 -7.92 -19.28 -23.80
C ASP A 192 -8.97 -19.97 -24.69
N SER A 193 -9.89 -19.20 -25.23
CA SER A 193 -10.90 -19.66 -26.19
C SER A 193 -11.33 -18.51 -27.09
N ASP A 194 -11.88 -18.81 -28.25
CA ASP A 194 -12.53 -17.83 -29.13
C ASP A 194 -13.97 -17.49 -28.67
N ASP A 195 -14.65 -16.64 -29.43
CA ASP A 195 -15.99 -16.18 -29.10
C ASP A 195 -17.06 -17.30 -29.23
N ASP A 196 -16.80 -18.33 -30.01
CA ASP A 196 -17.64 -19.52 -30.13
C ASP A 196 -17.37 -20.55 -29.02
N GLY A 197 -16.39 -20.26 -28.12
CA GLY A 197 -16.01 -21.10 -27.00
C GLY A 197 -15.02 -22.22 -27.36
N ALA A 198 -14.51 -22.25 -28.60
CA ALA A 198 -13.48 -23.21 -28.99
C ALA A 198 -12.12 -22.81 -28.36
N TYR A 199 -11.48 -23.78 -27.71
CA TYR A 199 -10.22 -23.55 -27.03
C TYR A 199 -9.06 -23.26 -28.00
N GLN A 200 -8.20 -22.35 -27.62
CA GLN A 200 -7.07 -21.84 -28.40
C GLN A 200 -5.79 -21.85 -27.57
N LEU A 201 -4.63 -21.71 -28.23
CA LEU A 201 -3.40 -21.37 -27.50
C LEU A 201 -3.56 -20.03 -26.77
N ILE A 202 -2.87 -19.91 -25.66
CA ILE A 202 -2.95 -18.69 -24.84
C ILE A 202 -2.55 -17.45 -25.67
N GLY A 203 -3.46 -16.47 -25.75
CA GLY A 203 -3.28 -15.25 -26.53
C GLY A 203 -3.67 -15.35 -28.01
N GLU A 204 -4.15 -16.49 -28.48
CA GLU A 204 -4.72 -16.66 -29.83
C GLU A 204 -6.25 -16.67 -29.83
N GLY A 205 -6.87 -16.77 -28.65
CA GLY A 205 -8.30 -16.62 -28.45
C GLY A 205 -8.73 -15.17 -28.21
N THR A 206 -9.94 -15.03 -27.68
CA THR A 206 -10.56 -13.73 -27.38
C THR A 206 -10.75 -13.51 -25.86
N MET A 207 -10.16 -14.38 -25.01
CA MET A 207 -10.16 -14.15 -23.57
C MET A 207 -9.33 -12.91 -23.23
N PRO A 208 -9.81 -12.01 -22.36
CA PRO A 208 -9.10 -10.78 -22.02
C PRO A 208 -7.95 -11.05 -21.04
N ILE A 209 -6.93 -11.81 -21.48
CA ILE A 209 -5.82 -12.27 -20.63
C ILE A 209 -5.05 -11.07 -19.98
N ASP A 210 -4.86 -10.00 -20.74
CA ASP A 210 -4.19 -8.79 -20.21
C ASP A 210 -5.00 -8.16 -19.07
N ASP A 211 -6.32 -8.18 -19.15
CA ASP A 211 -7.21 -7.67 -18.09
C ASP A 211 -7.18 -8.60 -16.86
N VAL A 212 -7.17 -9.91 -17.08
CA VAL A 212 -7.00 -10.91 -16.01
C VAL A 212 -5.66 -10.72 -15.29
N MET A 213 -4.57 -10.55 -16.03
CA MET A 213 -3.24 -10.35 -15.44
C MET A 213 -3.14 -9.03 -14.68
N ARG A 214 -3.81 -7.98 -15.15
CA ARG A 214 -3.94 -6.69 -14.47
C ARG A 214 -4.76 -6.82 -13.19
N ALA A 215 -5.88 -7.55 -13.25
CA ALA A 215 -6.71 -7.84 -12.09
C ALA A 215 -5.93 -8.62 -11.00
N LEU A 216 -5.17 -9.65 -11.38
CA LEU A 216 -4.27 -10.38 -10.46
C LEU A 216 -3.18 -9.47 -9.86
N SER A 217 -2.60 -8.59 -10.67
CA SER A 217 -1.63 -7.61 -10.20
C SER A 217 -2.24 -6.64 -9.17
N SER A 218 -3.52 -6.30 -9.32
CA SER A 218 -4.23 -5.38 -8.42
C SER A 218 -4.41 -5.91 -6.99
N VAL A 219 -4.25 -7.22 -6.78
CA VAL A 219 -4.27 -7.85 -5.44
C VAL A 219 -2.90 -8.36 -5.00
N ASN A 220 -1.86 -8.01 -5.75
CA ASN A 220 -0.49 -8.49 -5.52
C ASN A 220 -0.38 -10.01 -5.53
N TYR A 221 -1.05 -10.66 -6.47
CA TYR A 221 -1.01 -12.12 -6.60
C TYR A 221 0.41 -12.60 -7.00
N ASP A 222 1.04 -13.43 -6.18
CA ASP A 222 2.37 -14.01 -6.42
C ASP A 222 2.39 -15.54 -6.25
N ALA A 223 1.23 -16.18 -6.35
CA ALA A 223 1.11 -17.62 -6.32
C ALA A 223 1.22 -18.24 -7.74
N PHE A 224 0.69 -19.44 -7.92
CA PHE A 224 0.79 -20.19 -9.17
C PHE A 224 -0.31 -19.84 -10.16
N ILE A 225 0.08 -19.75 -11.43
CA ILE A 225 -0.81 -19.78 -12.59
C ILE A 225 -0.53 -21.08 -13.32
N SER A 226 -1.53 -21.97 -13.36
CA SER A 226 -1.47 -23.27 -14.03
C SER A 226 -2.05 -23.18 -15.43
N LEU A 227 -1.30 -23.64 -16.41
CA LEU A 227 -1.85 -23.95 -17.73
C LEU A 227 -2.81 -25.14 -17.59
N GLU A 228 -4.09 -24.93 -17.84
CA GLU A 228 -5.05 -26.00 -18.01
C GLU A 228 -5.19 -26.34 -19.49
N TRP A 229 -4.98 -27.63 -19.83
CA TRP A 229 -4.99 -28.14 -21.18
C TRP A 229 -5.68 -29.49 -21.21
N LYS A 230 -6.35 -29.80 -22.32
CA LYS A 230 -6.87 -31.14 -22.64
C LYS A 230 -6.49 -31.53 -24.06
N PRO A 231 -6.05 -32.76 -24.28
CA PRO A 231 -5.68 -33.21 -25.61
C PRO A 231 -6.78 -33.06 -26.64
N GLU A 232 -8.04 -33.20 -26.24
CA GLU A 232 -9.21 -33.13 -27.11
C GLU A 232 -9.52 -31.71 -27.62
N TRP A 233 -8.92 -30.67 -27.01
CA TRP A 233 -9.23 -29.30 -27.41
C TRP A 233 -8.63 -28.90 -28.75
N LEU A 234 -7.40 -29.38 -29.05
CA LEU A 234 -6.74 -29.18 -30.34
C LEU A 234 -6.03 -30.47 -30.70
N GLU A 235 -6.71 -31.37 -31.42
CA GLU A 235 -6.22 -32.72 -31.74
C GLU A 235 -4.89 -32.71 -32.54
N TYR A 236 -4.65 -31.66 -33.32
CA TYR A 236 -3.42 -31.48 -34.10
C TYR A 236 -2.27 -30.86 -33.33
N LEU A 237 -2.48 -30.47 -32.09
CA LEU A 237 -1.48 -29.76 -31.25
C LEU A 237 -1.47 -30.36 -29.83
N GLN A 238 -0.78 -31.47 -29.66
CA GLN A 238 -0.70 -32.17 -28.35
C GLN A 238 0.70 -32.24 -27.77
N ASP A 239 1.69 -31.75 -28.52
CA ASP A 239 3.10 -31.87 -28.17
C ASP A 239 3.46 -30.88 -27.06
N PRO A 240 3.87 -31.35 -25.86
CA PRO A 240 4.29 -30.46 -24.76
C PRO A 240 5.48 -29.61 -25.15
N GLU A 241 6.37 -30.08 -26.04
CA GLU A 241 7.53 -29.32 -26.51
C GLU A 241 7.14 -28.07 -27.33
N VAL A 242 5.90 -28.00 -27.79
CA VAL A 242 5.34 -26.81 -28.47
C VAL A 242 4.51 -25.96 -27.50
N ILE A 243 3.59 -26.57 -26.76
CA ILE A 243 2.62 -25.87 -25.91
C ILE A 243 3.31 -25.19 -24.71
N PHE A 244 4.24 -25.87 -24.05
CA PHE A 244 4.89 -25.35 -22.86
C PHE A 244 5.78 -24.13 -23.13
N PRO A 245 6.71 -24.15 -24.10
CA PRO A 245 7.48 -22.97 -24.45
C PRO A 245 6.59 -21.81 -24.90
N TYR A 246 5.53 -22.09 -25.62
CA TYR A 246 4.55 -21.09 -26.07
C TYR A 246 3.91 -20.38 -24.84
N PHE A 247 3.37 -21.15 -23.91
CA PHE A 247 2.76 -20.63 -22.68
C PHE A 247 3.77 -19.84 -21.82
N VAL A 248 4.94 -20.41 -21.56
CA VAL A 248 5.98 -19.77 -20.74
C VAL A 248 6.45 -18.47 -21.38
N ASN A 249 6.65 -18.46 -22.71
CA ASN A 249 7.06 -17.26 -23.45
C ASN A 249 5.96 -16.18 -23.42
N TYR A 250 4.69 -16.57 -23.66
CA TYR A 250 3.57 -15.64 -23.58
C TYR A 250 3.44 -15.01 -22.20
N MET A 251 3.56 -15.81 -21.14
CA MET A 251 3.44 -15.35 -19.76
C MET A 251 4.66 -14.54 -19.29
N SER A 252 5.82 -14.72 -19.92
CA SER A 252 7.05 -14.00 -19.56
C SER A 252 6.92 -12.48 -19.70
N ARG A 253 6.06 -11.99 -20.58
CA ARG A 253 5.77 -10.56 -20.79
C ARG A 253 5.18 -9.88 -19.53
N PHE A 254 4.58 -10.67 -18.63
CA PHE A 254 4.03 -10.19 -17.36
C PHE A 254 5.02 -10.28 -16.19
N HIS A 255 6.23 -10.80 -16.41
CA HIS A 255 7.28 -10.89 -15.41
C HIS A 255 8.24 -9.70 -15.53
N SER A 256 8.36 -8.90 -14.48
CA SER A 256 9.41 -7.89 -14.42
C SER A 256 10.74 -8.54 -14.01
N THR A 257 11.69 -8.66 -14.94
CA THR A 257 13.06 -9.05 -14.61
C THR A 257 13.81 -7.86 -14.02
N ARG A 258 14.09 -7.90 -12.72
CA ARG A 258 15.04 -6.97 -12.08
C ARG A 258 16.11 -7.78 -11.36
N GLY A 259 17.28 -7.89 -11.97
CA GLY A 259 18.50 -8.24 -11.28
C GLY A 259 19.27 -6.95 -10.98
N MET A 260 19.36 -6.53 -9.72
CA MET A 260 20.21 -5.42 -9.30
C MET A 260 21.39 -5.94 -8.49
N LYS A 261 22.59 -5.41 -8.76
CA LYS A 261 23.77 -5.66 -7.93
C LYS A 261 23.66 -4.87 -6.63
N LYS A 262 23.92 -5.52 -5.50
CA LYS A 262 23.97 -4.89 -4.17
C LYS A 262 25.29 -4.12 -4.03
N ASN A 263 25.22 -2.79 -3.92
CA ASN A 263 26.38 -1.94 -3.68
C ASN A 263 26.25 -1.28 -2.30
N LEU A 264 26.92 -1.87 -1.32
CA LEU A 264 27.03 -1.33 0.03
C LEU A 264 28.43 -0.76 0.24
N TYR A 265 28.53 0.40 0.84
CA TYR A 265 29.82 0.97 1.23
C TYR A 265 29.67 1.88 2.45
N PHE A 266 30.78 2.14 3.11
CA PHE A 266 30.87 3.11 4.20
C PHE A 266 31.49 4.40 3.69
N ASN A 267 31.00 5.52 4.21
CA ASN A 267 31.56 6.83 3.93
C ASN A 267 31.58 7.69 5.21
N HIS A 268 32.74 8.30 5.44
CA HIS A 268 32.91 9.31 6.50
C HIS A 268 33.07 10.67 5.84
N ASP A 269 32.21 11.63 6.16
CA ASP A 269 32.27 12.99 5.65
C ASP A 269 32.36 14.06 6.76
N GLY A 270 32.59 13.64 7.99
CA GLY A 270 32.67 14.52 9.16
C GLY A 270 31.35 14.76 9.86
N THR A 271 30.21 14.34 9.29
CA THR A 271 28.87 14.46 9.88
C THR A 271 28.35 13.14 10.46
N GLY A 272 29.09 12.05 10.29
CA GLY A 272 28.75 10.67 10.69
C GLY A 272 29.07 9.67 9.63
N GLN A 273 28.62 8.42 9.82
CA GLN A 273 28.82 7.34 8.86
C GLN A 273 27.61 7.19 7.94
N TYR A 274 27.88 7.00 6.66
CA TYR A 274 26.86 6.61 5.67
C TYR A 274 26.96 5.13 5.39
N VAL A 275 25.82 4.43 5.37
CA VAL A 275 25.75 2.98 5.12
C VAL A 275 25.71 2.67 3.62
N TRP A 276 25.16 3.58 2.83
CA TRP A 276 24.84 3.38 1.42
C TRP A 276 25.55 4.41 0.54
N LYS A 277 25.88 3.99 -0.66
CA LYS A 277 26.38 4.90 -1.70
C LYS A 277 25.26 5.85 -2.15
N LYS A 278 25.56 7.15 -2.16
CA LYS A 278 24.64 8.18 -2.64
C LYS A 278 24.26 7.92 -4.10
N ASP A 279 23.03 8.29 -4.45
CA ASP A 279 22.46 8.19 -5.78
C ASP A 279 22.38 6.77 -6.37
N GLU A 280 22.70 5.73 -5.60
CA GLU A 280 22.48 4.33 -5.96
C GLU A 280 21.26 3.75 -5.22
N LEU A 281 20.47 2.94 -5.93
CA LEU A 281 19.34 2.23 -5.34
C LEU A 281 19.82 0.94 -4.68
N ILE A 282 19.14 0.52 -3.63
CA ILE A 282 19.41 -0.71 -2.89
C ILE A 282 18.31 -1.74 -3.16
N ASP A 283 18.72 -2.99 -3.37
CA ASP A 283 17.80 -4.11 -3.64
C ASP A 283 17.68 -4.99 -2.39
N LEU A 284 17.15 -4.39 -1.31
CA LEU A 284 16.94 -5.04 -0.03
C LEU A 284 15.50 -4.81 0.46
N THR A 285 15.02 -5.77 1.24
CA THR A 285 13.77 -5.66 2.01
C THR A 285 13.98 -4.84 3.28
N PHE A 286 12.90 -4.41 3.94
CA PHE A 286 12.98 -3.73 5.24
C PHE A 286 13.73 -4.56 6.29
N SER A 287 13.53 -5.87 6.32
CA SER A 287 14.22 -6.76 7.25
C SER A 287 15.73 -6.78 7.00
N GLU A 288 16.14 -6.90 5.73
CA GLU A 288 17.56 -6.88 5.36
C GLU A 288 18.22 -5.53 5.65
N VAL A 289 17.49 -4.41 5.46
CA VAL A 289 17.99 -3.08 5.83
C VAL A 289 18.21 -2.98 7.34
N LEU A 290 17.23 -3.41 8.14
CA LEU A 290 17.37 -3.42 9.60
C LEU A 290 18.53 -4.32 10.05
N ASP A 291 18.63 -5.52 9.49
CA ASP A 291 19.71 -6.46 9.80
C ASP A 291 21.06 -5.83 9.47
N ARG A 292 21.20 -5.19 8.29
CA ARG A 292 22.44 -4.52 7.87
C ARG A 292 22.84 -3.40 8.85
N VAL A 293 21.90 -2.51 9.18
CA VAL A 293 22.18 -1.38 10.08
C VAL A 293 22.46 -1.87 11.51
N ALA A 294 21.76 -2.89 11.97
CA ALA A 294 21.98 -3.47 13.29
C ALA A 294 23.31 -4.23 13.41
N ASP A 295 23.81 -4.82 12.33
CA ASP A 295 25.13 -5.46 12.30
C ASP A 295 26.28 -4.44 12.28
N GLU A 296 26.08 -3.31 11.59
CA GLU A 296 27.08 -2.24 11.50
C GLU A 296 27.13 -1.35 12.76
N PHE A 297 25.97 -1.06 13.36
CA PHE A 297 25.81 -0.13 14.45
C PHE A 297 24.95 -0.72 15.59
N PRO A 298 25.31 -1.89 16.16
CA PRO A 298 24.45 -2.61 17.10
C PRO A 298 24.08 -1.79 18.34
N ASP A 299 24.99 -0.95 18.83
CA ASP A 299 24.83 -0.15 20.04
C ASP A 299 24.30 1.27 19.78
N GLN A 300 24.13 1.66 18.51
CA GLN A 300 23.48 2.93 18.14
C GLN A 300 22.01 2.89 18.53
N TYR A 301 21.52 3.99 19.11
CA TYR A 301 20.10 4.11 19.39
C TYR A 301 19.29 4.12 18.09
N CYS A 302 18.33 3.19 18.00
CA CYS A 302 17.33 3.15 16.94
C CYS A 302 16.14 4.02 17.32
N PHE A 303 15.56 3.77 18.51
CA PHE A 303 14.45 4.52 19.05
C PHE A 303 14.72 5.05 20.44
N LYS A 304 14.35 6.31 20.66
CA LYS A 304 14.39 6.95 21.95
C LYS A 304 13.16 7.84 22.14
N TYR A 305 12.23 7.39 22.97
CA TYR A 305 11.03 8.15 23.30
C TYR A 305 11.28 9.12 24.44
N THR A 306 10.88 10.38 24.24
CA THR A 306 10.95 11.42 25.29
C THR A 306 9.83 11.26 26.32
N THR A 307 8.68 10.71 25.89
CA THR A 307 7.44 10.69 26.70
C THR A 307 7.01 9.28 27.11
N LEU A 308 7.70 8.25 26.66
CA LEU A 308 7.43 6.84 26.95
C LEU A 308 8.72 6.14 27.38
N ASP A 309 8.59 5.15 28.25
CA ASP A 309 9.72 4.29 28.65
C ASP A 309 10.02 3.25 27.56
N TYR A 310 10.50 3.72 26.42
CA TYR A 310 10.93 2.85 25.32
C TYR A 310 12.19 3.45 24.65
N THR A 311 13.33 2.86 24.99
CA THR A 311 14.62 3.14 24.34
C THR A 311 15.19 1.83 23.85
N ARG A 312 15.63 1.78 22.57
CA ARG A 312 16.20 0.60 21.92
C ARG A 312 17.39 0.98 21.05
N THR A 313 18.45 0.19 21.16
CA THR A 313 19.48 0.15 20.14
C THR A 313 18.96 -0.55 18.88
N TYR A 314 19.71 -0.48 17.78
CA TYR A 314 19.35 -1.22 16.55
C TYR A 314 19.31 -2.74 16.77
N ALA A 315 20.25 -3.28 17.56
CA ALA A 315 20.27 -4.69 17.92
C ALA A 315 19.04 -5.10 18.76
N GLU A 316 18.67 -4.29 19.77
CA GLU A 316 17.50 -4.54 20.61
C GLU A 316 16.20 -4.40 19.84
N PHE A 317 16.09 -3.42 18.93
CA PHE A 317 14.92 -3.24 18.10
C PHE A 317 14.74 -4.42 17.12
N ARG A 318 15.82 -4.91 16.52
CA ARG A 318 15.80 -6.13 15.67
C ARG A 318 15.25 -7.34 16.45
N GLU A 319 15.60 -7.47 17.72
CA GLU A 319 15.08 -8.53 18.57
C GLU A 319 13.58 -8.36 18.88
N ASP A 320 13.11 -7.14 19.16
CA ASP A 320 11.68 -6.86 19.34
C ASP A 320 10.88 -7.18 18.07
N VAL A 321 11.42 -6.85 16.89
CA VAL A 321 10.85 -7.18 15.58
C VAL A 321 10.78 -8.70 15.37
N ASP A 322 11.84 -9.44 15.66
CA ASP A 322 11.87 -10.90 15.53
C ASP A 322 10.80 -11.57 16.43
N ARG A 323 10.73 -11.13 17.70
CA ARG A 323 9.73 -11.65 18.64
C ARG A 323 8.30 -11.41 18.14
N PHE A 324 7.99 -10.21 17.66
CA PHE A 324 6.64 -9.92 17.20
C PHE A 324 6.32 -10.57 15.85
N ALA A 325 7.29 -10.73 14.96
CA ALA A 325 7.14 -11.51 13.73
C ALA A 325 6.75 -12.97 14.03
N ARG A 326 7.42 -13.60 15.01
CA ARG A 326 7.10 -14.95 15.49
C ARG A 326 5.71 -15.02 16.14
N ALA A 327 5.34 -13.98 16.89
CA ALA A 327 4.01 -13.85 17.49
C ALA A 327 2.91 -13.77 16.42
N LEU A 328 3.09 -12.92 15.38
CA LEU A 328 2.16 -12.81 14.26
C LEU A 328 1.98 -14.14 13.52
N VAL A 329 3.08 -14.88 13.29
CA VAL A 329 3.01 -16.22 12.68
C VAL A 329 2.25 -17.20 13.56
N SER A 330 2.39 -17.12 14.91
CA SER A 330 1.62 -17.96 15.85
C SER A 330 0.13 -17.67 15.82
N LEU A 331 -0.27 -16.49 15.38
CA LEU A 331 -1.65 -16.02 15.23
C LEU A 331 -2.19 -16.23 13.79
N GLY A 332 -1.50 -17.04 12.98
CA GLY A 332 -1.95 -17.39 11.63
C GLY A 332 -1.58 -16.42 10.53
N VAL A 333 -0.82 -15.36 10.82
CA VAL A 333 -0.36 -14.41 9.79
C VAL A 333 0.63 -15.10 8.85
N LYS A 334 0.39 -15.01 7.55
CA LYS A 334 1.18 -15.61 6.48
C LYS A 334 1.71 -14.51 5.54
N ALA A 335 2.59 -14.87 4.62
CA ALA A 335 2.95 -13.97 3.52
C ALA A 335 1.69 -13.55 2.75
N GLY A 336 1.59 -12.26 2.42
CA GLY A 336 0.41 -11.67 1.78
C GLY A 336 -0.75 -11.31 2.71
N SER A 337 -0.79 -11.80 3.97
CA SER A 337 -1.78 -11.38 4.96
C SER A 337 -1.70 -9.89 5.23
N LYS A 338 -2.83 -9.21 5.46
CA LYS A 338 -2.89 -7.80 5.77
C LYS A 338 -2.98 -7.60 7.27
N VAL A 339 -2.03 -6.85 7.83
CA VAL A 339 -2.00 -6.47 9.25
C VAL A 339 -2.25 -4.98 9.34
N ALA A 340 -3.41 -4.60 9.86
CA ALA A 340 -3.77 -3.19 10.02
C ALA A 340 -3.27 -2.64 11.35
N VAL A 341 -2.79 -1.40 11.35
CA VAL A 341 -2.41 -0.67 12.57
C VAL A 341 -3.24 0.60 12.68
N TRP A 342 -4.01 0.70 13.77
CA TRP A 342 -4.85 1.83 14.10
C TRP A 342 -4.40 2.46 15.42
N ALA A 343 -3.31 3.18 15.35
CA ALA A 343 -2.62 3.78 16.50
C ALA A 343 -1.88 5.05 16.11
N THR A 344 -1.54 5.85 17.10
CA THR A 344 -0.60 6.96 16.98
C THR A 344 0.85 6.45 16.92
N ASN A 345 1.85 7.33 16.93
CA ASN A 345 3.27 6.97 16.81
C ASN A 345 3.80 6.28 18.08
N LEU A 346 3.34 5.07 18.37
CA LEU A 346 3.71 4.27 19.55
C LEU A 346 4.69 3.14 19.16
N PRO A 347 5.43 2.56 20.12
CA PRO A 347 6.33 1.44 19.85
C PRO A 347 5.66 0.27 19.14
N ALA A 348 4.43 -0.07 19.53
CA ALA A 348 3.63 -1.11 18.87
C ALA A 348 3.46 -0.86 17.37
N TRP A 349 3.37 0.39 16.92
CA TRP A 349 3.26 0.75 15.51
C TRP A 349 4.52 0.33 14.73
N TYR A 350 5.71 0.72 15.24
CA TYR A 350 6.99 0.43 14.57
C TYR A 350 7.30 -1.07 14.57
N ILE A 351 7.14 -1.70 15.72
CA ILE A 351 7.39 -3.14 15.86
C ILE A 351 6.48 -3.91 14.91
N THR A 352 5.19 -3.54 14.84
CA THR A 352 4.24 -4.19 13.91
C THR A 352 4.65 -3.98 12.47
N PHE A 353 5.09 -2.78 12.07
CA PHE A 353 5.53 -2.50 10.69
C PHE A 353 6.66 -3.43 10.27
N TRP A 354 7.77 -3.47 11.03
CA TRP A 354 8.92 -4.30 10.68
C TRP A 354 8.65 -5.80 10.82
N ALA A 355 7.91 -6.21 11.84
CA ALA A 355 7.53 -7.60 12.03
C ALA A 355 6.66 -8.13 10.89
N THR A 356 5.69 -7.32 10.43
CA THR A 356 4.82 -7.64 9.30
C THR A 356 5.62 -7.74 8.01
N THR A 357 6.45 -6.75 7.71
CA THR A 357 7.27 -6.75 6.49
C THR A 357 8.30 -7.87 6.48
N LYS A 358 8.84 -8.27 7.65
CA LYS A 358 9.81 -9.37 7.78
C LYS A 358 9.26 -10.72 7.33
N ILE A 359 7.98 -10.98 7.54
CA ILE A 359 7.35 -12.27 7.19
C ILE A 359 6.61 -12.23 5.84
N GLY A 360 6.78 -11.16 5.05
CA GLY A 360 6.14 -10.99 3.75
C GLY A 360 4.64 -10.66 3.83
N ALA A 361 4.14 -10.30 5.02
CA ALA A 361 2.79 -9.75 5.17
C ALA A 361 2.77 -8.25 4.81
N VAL A 362 1.58 -7.69 4.62
CA VAL A 362 1.39 -6.30 4.19
C VAL A 362 0.85 -5.47 5.34
N LEU A 363 1.57 -4.43 5.73
CA LEU A 363 1.04 -3.48 6.71
C LEU A 363 0.00 -2.57 6.06
N VAL A 364 -1.16 -2.45 6.70
CA VAL A 364 -2.23 -1.52 6.31
C VAL A 364 -2.30 -0.39 7.33
N THR A 365 -2.12 0.83 6.87
CA THR A 365 -2.18 1.99 7.76
C THR A 365 -3.62 2.50 7.89
N VAL A 366 -4.08 2.70 9.13
CA VAL A 366 -5.42 3.24 9.40
C VAL A 366 -5.30 4.65 9.95
N ASN A 367 -6.02 5.58 9.33
CA ASN A 367 -6.06 6.97 9.77
C ASN A 367 -6.70 7.08 11.15
N THR A 368 -6.03 7.76 12.07
CA THR A 368 -6.48 7.91 13.47
C THR A 368 -7.79 8.68 13.64
N ALA A 369 -8.22 9.44 12.65
CA ALA A 369 -9.49 10.19 12.68
C ALA A 369 -10.69 9.39 12.15
N TYR A 370 -10.50 8.17 11.65
CA TYR A 370 -11.59 7.39 11.06
C TYR A 370 -12.67 7.04 12.09
N LYS A 371 -13.91 7.12 11.64
CA LYS A 371 -15.12 6.69 12.36
C LYS A 371 -15.57 5.33 11.83
N ILE A 372 -16.69 4.84 12.32
CA ILE A 372 -17.19 3.49 12.05
C ILE A 372 -17.30 3.15 10.55
N HIS A 373 -17.83 4.06 9.73
CA HIS A 373 -18.05 3.78 8.29
C HIS A 373 -16.73 3.69 7.53
N GLU A 374 -15.79 4.59 7.80
CA GLU A 374 -14.47 4.60 7.16
C GLU A 374 -13.63 3.41 7.62
N ALA A 375 -13.67 3.10 8.92
CA ALA A 375 -12.95 1.96 9.48
C ALA A 375 -13.49 0.63 8.91
N GLU A 376 -14.81 0.44 8.85
CA GLU A 376 -15.42 -0.74 8.24
C GLU A 376 -15.03 -0.87 6.78
N TYR A 377 -15.15 0.21 6.02
CA TYR A 377 -14.77 0.22 4.61
C TYR A 377 -13.31 -0.20 4.43
N LEU A 378 -12.38 0.43 5.16
CA LEU A 378 -10.95 0.12 5.03
C LEU A 378 -10.66 -1.33 5.40
N LEU A 379 -11.14 -1.82 6.54
CA LEU A 379 -10.86 -3.18 7.02
C LEU A 379 -11.42 -4.26 6.09
N ARG A 380 -12.59 -4.00 5.48
CA ARG A 380 -13.19 -4.89 4.47
C ARG A 380 -12.45 -4.82 3.14
N GLN A 381 -12.19 -3.61 2.65
CA GLN A 381 -11.58 -3.40 1.33
C GLN A 381 -10.14 -3.94 1.30
N SER A 382 -9.40 -3.80 2.40
CA SER A 382 -8.03 -4.30 2.53
C SER A 382 -7.92 -5.80 2.81
N ASP A 383 -9.02 -6.51 3.09
CA ASP A 383 -9.00 -7.90 3.58
C ASP A 383 -8.10 -8.06 4.82
N THR A 384 -8.27 -7.17 5.79
CA THR A 384 -7.46 -7.16 7.01
C THR A 384 -7.62 -8.46 7.80
N HIS A 385 -6.52 -9.18 8.02
CA HIS A 385 -6.44 -10.41 8.81
C HIS A 385 -6.23 -10.13 10.30
N THR A 386 -5.38 -9.19 10.64
CA THR A 386 -5.05 -8.83 12.03
C THR A 386 -5.11 -7.33 12.19
N LEU A 387 -5.77 -6.86 13.25
CA LEU A 387 -5.84 -5.45 13.63
C LEU A 387 -5.07 -5.22 14.92
N VAL A 388 -4.12 -4.32 14.92
CA VAL A 388 -3.41 -3.80 16.11
C VAL A 388 -3.94 -2.40 16.38
N MET A 389 -4.49 -2.15 17.57
CA MET A 389 -5.15 -0.87 17.82
C MET A 389 -5.01 -0.37 19.26
N ILE A 390 -5.02 0.96 19.44
CA ILE A 390 -5.26 1.63 20.72
C ILE A 390 -6.76 1.74 20.98
N ASP A 391 -7.15 2.20 22.17
CA ASP A 391 -8.54 2.34 22.56
C ASP A 391 -9.27 3.50 21.85
N SER A 392 -8.57 4.62 21.68
CA SER A 392 -9.18 5.86 21.15
C SER A 392 -8.13 6.86 20.69
N CYS A 393 -8.51 7.81 19.86
CA CYS A 393 -7.73 9.01 19.56
C CYS A 393 -8.67 10.19 19.29
N LEU A 394 -8.42 11.32 19.97
CA LEU A 394 -9.28 12.50 19.90
C LEU A 394 -10.77 12.14 20.18
N ASP A 395 -11.64 12.40 19.21
CA ASP A 395 -13.07 12.12 19.25
C ASP A 395 -13.47 10.77 18.64
N SER A 396 -12.49 9.89 18.31
CA SER A 396 -12.73 8.56 17.74
C SER A 396 -12.47 7.46 18.78
N ASN A 397 -13.52 6.76 19.19
CA ASN A 397 -13.45 5.62 20.11
C ASN A 397 -13.35 4.31 19.35
N TYR A 398 -12.13 3.82 19.13
CA TYR A 398 -11.85 2.61 18.33
C TYR A 398 -12.39 1.35 18.99
N LYS A 399 -12.29 1.28 20.33
CA LYS A 399 -12.84 0.17 21.12
C LYS A 399 -14.35 0.01 20.90
N GLU A 400 -15.10 1.10 20.90
CA GLU A 400 -16.54 1.07 20.65
C GLU A 400 -16.83 0.72 19.19
N ILE A 401 -16.08 1.28 18.26
CA ILE A 401 -16.24 1.02 16.83
C ILE A 401 -16.01 -0.47 16.53
N ILE A 402 -14.91 -1.07 17.00
CA ILE A 402 -14.61 -2.47 16.71
C ILE A 402 -15.60 -3.42 17.40
N ASN A 403 -16.08 -3.10 18.60
CA ASN A 403 -17.12 -3.87 19.28
C ASN A 403 -18.46 -3.83 18.54
N THR A 404 -18.75 -2.72 17.86
CA THR A 404 -19.94 -2.58 17.02
C THR A 404 -19.81 -3.35 15.70
N LEU A 405 -18.62 -3.31 15.10
CA LEU A 405 -18.33 -4.05 13.85
C LEU A 405 -18.20 -5.55 14.06
N CYS A 406 -17.67 -5.96 15.20
CA CYS A 406 -17.36 -7.35 15.52
C CYS A 406 -17.88 -7.73 16.94
N PRO A 407 -19.20 -7.82 17.14
CA PRO A 407 -19.75 -8.21 18.44
C PRO A 407 -19.31 -9.62 18.87
N GLU A 408 -18.87 -10.46 17.94
CA GLU A 408 -18.34 -11.80 18.16
C GLU A 408 -17.05 -11.83 19.01
N ILE A 409 -16.34 -10.70 19.09
CA ILE A 409 -15.15 -10.57 19.96
C ILE A 409 -15.42 -11.03 21.38
N LYS A 410 -16.60 -10.69 21.95
CA LYS A 410 -16.96 -11.04 23.33
C LYS A 410 -17.06 -12.55 23.60
N SER A 411 -17.31 -13.34 22.56
CA SER A 411 -17.40 -14.80 22.65
C SER A 411 -16.14 -15.52 22.18
N THR A 412 -15.13 -14.79 21.70
CA THR A 412 -13.88 -15.35 21.20
C THR A 412 -12.89 -15.53 22.36
N THR A 413 -12.19 -16.66 22.39
CA THR A 413 -11.08 -16.87 23.34
C THR A 413 -9.85 -16.10 22.87
N PRO A 414 -9.17 -15.31 23.74
CA PRO A 414 -7.97 -14.61 23.34
C PRO A 414 -6.91 -15.52 22.73
N GLY A 415 -6.48 -15.23 21.49
CA GLY A 415 -5.50 -16.01 20.74
C GLY A 415 -6.08 -17.13 19.87
N GLU A 416 -7.38 -17.33 19.87
CA GLU A 416 -8.14 -18.08 18.87
C GLU A 416 -8.63 -17.17 17.76
N ALA A 417 -8.88 -17.73 16.57
CA ALA A 417 -9.31 -16.96 15.40
C ALA A 417 -10.71 -16.38 15.60
N LEU A 418 -10.86 -15.08 15.39
CA LEU A 418 -12.15 -14.39 15.34
C LEU A 418 -12.89 -14.72 14.04
N HIS A 419 -14.19 -14.96 14.14
CA HIS A 419 -15.08 -15.18 13.00
C HIS A 419 -16.17 -14.11 12.98
N ALA A 420 -15.82 -12.92 12.49
CA ALA A 420 -16.69 -11.76 12.45
C ALA A 420 -17.50 -11.70 11.14
N LYS A 421 -18.84 -11.65 11.24
CA LYS A 421 -19.71 -11.59 10.05
C LYS A 421 -19.49 -10.35 9.19
N ARG A 422 -19.27 -9.19 9.82
CA ARG A 422 -19.05 -7.92 9.10
C ARG A 422 -17.63 -7.76 8.56
N LEU A 423 -16.65 -8.43 9.17
CA LEU A 423 -15.22 -8.40 8.78
C LEU A 423 -14.70 -9.83 8.58
N PRO A 424 -15.11 -10.53 7.50
CA PRO A 424 -14.91 -11.96 7.33
C PRO A 424 -13.44 -12.41 7.23
N PHE A 425 -12.52 -11.51 6.90
CA PHE A 425 -11.08 -11.78 6.92
C PHE A 425 -10.41 -11.54 8.29
N LEU A 426 -11.06 -10.80 9.20
CA LEU A 426 -10.46 -10.47 10.48
C LEU A 426 -10.39 -11.69 11.40
N ARG A 427 -9.18 -12.08 11.81
CA ARG A 427 -8.93 -13.21 12.70
C ARG A 427 -8.43 -12.79 14.06
N ASN A 428 -7.75 -11.66 14.15
CA ASN A 428 -7.15 -11.21 15.40
C ASN A 428 -7.36 -9.71 15.60
N VAL A 429 -7.68 -9.34 16.85
CA VAL A 429 -7.61 -7.96 17.33
C VAL A 429 -6.63 -7.93 18.49
N ILE A 430 -5.58 -7.14 18.36
CA ILE A 430 -4.52 -6.96 19.37
C ILE A 430 -4.63 -5.55 19.92
N THR A 431 -4.81 -5.41 21.22
CA THR A 431 -4.98 -4.13 21.89
C THR A 431 -3.68 -3.58 22.44
N VAL A 432 -3.47 -2.28 22.33
CA VAL A 432 -2.27 -1.58 22.81
C VAL A 432 -2.65 -0.64 23.93
N GLY A 433 -2.10 -0.86 25.12
CA GLY A 433 -2.30 -0.01 26.29
C GLY A 433 -3.64 -0.22 27.03
N PHE A 434 -4.47 -1.15 26.59
CA PHE A 434 -5.72 -1.50 27.27
C PHE A 434 -6.09 -2.97 27.13
N LYS A 435 -6.93 -3.49 28.02
CA LYS A 435 -7.48 -4.85 27.92
C LYS A 435 -8.90 -4.83 27.38
N GLN A 436 -9.21 -5.82 26.54
CA GLN A 436 -10.54 -6.08 26.03
C GLN A 436 -10.80 -7.58 26.05
N GLU A 437 -12.04 -7.97 26.45
CA GLU A 437 -12.49 -9.34 26.37
C GLU A 437 -12.38 -9.88 24.93
N GLY A 438 -11.95 -11.11 24.76
CA GLY A 438 -11.74 -11.75 23.47
C GLY A 438 -10.48 -11.34 22.71
N CYS A 439 -9.72 -10.36 23.20
CA CYS A 439 -8.52 -9.86 22.56
C CYS A 439 -7.26 -10.15 23.37
N LEU A 440 -6.14 -10.32 22.68
CA LEU A 440 -4.82 -10.28 23.31
C LEU A 440 -4.36 -8.82 23.44
N THR A 441 -3.68 -8.48 24.54
CA THR A 441 -2.88 -7.25 24.56
C THR A 441 -1.63 -7.42 23.70
N PHE A 442 -0.97 -6.32 23.38
CA PHE A 442 0.27 -6.36 22.57
C PHE A 442 1.36 -7.18 23.27
N GLU A 443 1.45 -7.09 24.60
CA GLU A 443 2.39 -7.83 25.43
C GLU A 443 2.04 -9.32 25.48
N GLU A 444 0.75 -9.66 25.61
CA GLU A 444 0.26 -11.05 25.57
C GLU A 444 0.50 -11.67 24.18
N ALA A 445 0.25 -10.90 23.12
CA ALA A 445 0.57 -11.33 21.75
C ALA A 445 2.08 -11.52 21.56
N MET A 446 2.89 -10.57 22.01
CA MET A 446 4.36 -10.65 21.96
C MET A 446 4.89 -11.90 22.66
N ALA A 447 4.33 -12.26 23.81
CA ALA A 447 4.74 -13.46 24.58
C ALA A 447 4.55 -14.77 23.80
N ARG A 448 3.68 -14.79 22.78
CA ARG A 448 3.48 -15.98 21.91
C ARG A 448 4.66 -16.28 20.98
N HIS A 449 5.69 -15.43 20.94
CA HIS A 449 6.90 -15.68 20.15
C HIS A 449 7.53 -17.05 20.45
N THR A 450 7.36 -17.58 21.66
CA THR A 450 7.89 -18.90 22.06
C THR A 450 7.25 -20.07 21.30
N LEU A 451 6.06 -19.88 20.70
CA LEU A 451 5.33 -20.92 19.95
C LEU A 451 5.87 -21.15 18.53
N VAL A 452 6.71 -20.26 18.05
CA VAL A 452 7.26 -20.31 16.68
C VAL A 452 8.78 -20.17 16.75
N SER A 453 9.52 -21.02 16.05
CA SER A 453 10.98 -20.98 16.04
C SER A 453 11.54 -19.80 15.22
N ARG A 454 12.75 -19.37 15.57
CA ARG A 454 13.47 -18.32 14.80
C ARG A 454 13.73 -18.74 13.35
N GLU A 455 14.09 -20.01 13.15
CA GLU A 455 14.39 -20.58 11.84
C GLU A 455 13.16 -20.53 10.91
N ARG A 456 11.95 -20.66 11.45
CA ARG A 456 10.71 -20.53 10.66
C ARG A 456 10.57 -19.11 10.11
N VAL A 457 10.70 -18.09 10.96
CA VAL A 457 10.62 -16.70 10.55
C VAL A 457 11.80 -16.32 9.65
N ALA A 458 13.01 -16.81 9.92
CA ALA A 458 14.16 -16.59 9.05
C ALA A 458 13.93 -17.12 7.62
N ARG A 459 13.34 -18.33 7.49
CA ARG A 459 12.96 -18.88 6.16
C ARG A 459 11.91 -18.02 5.46
N MET A 460 10.92 -17.49 6.21
CA MET A 460 9.93 -16.56 5.63
C MET A 460 10.61 -15.28 5.16
N ALA A 461 11.49 -14.69 5.97
CA ALA A 461 12.20 -13.46 5.62
C ALA A 461 13.06 -13.59 4.35
N VAL A 462 13.75 -14.73 4.20
CA VAL A 462 14.56 -15.03 2.98
C VAL A 462 13.67 -15.16 1.72
N ALA A 463 12.42 -15.57 1.87
CA ALA A 463 11.50 -15.71 0.75
C ALA A 463 10.90 -14.36 0.28
N VAL A 464 10.97 -13.32 1.11
CA VAL A 464 10.45 -11.97 0.78
C VAL A 464 11.38 -11.30 -0.23
N LYS A 465 10.78 -10.67 -1.24
CA LYS A 465 11.52 -9.97 -2.29
C LYS A 465 11.34 -8.45 -2.15
N PRO A 466 12.31 -7.65 -2.57
CA PRO A 466 12.16 -6.18 -2.63
C PRO A 466 10.95 -5.72 -3.45
N SER A 467 10.54 -6.48 -4.46
CA SER A 467 9.37 -6.21 -5.31
C SER A 467 8.02 -6.57 -4.66
N ASP A 468 8.02 -7.24 -3.50
CA ASP A 468 6.79 -7.58 -2.80
C ASP A 468 6.16 -6.34 -2.17
N VAL A 469 4.83 -6.31 -2.13
CA VAL A 469 4.10 -5.24 -1.44
C VAL A 469 4.30 -5.40 0.07
N CYS A 470 4.81 -4.36 0.71
CA CYS A 470 5.05 -4.33 2.15
C CYS A 470 4.08 -3.42 2.91
N ASN A 471 3.50 -2.46 2.20
CA ASN A 471 2.64 -1.45 2.80
C ASN A 471 1.46 -1.10 1.90
N MET A 472 0.31 -0.86 2.50
CA MET A 472 -0.88 -0.34 1.85
C MET A 472 -1.36 0.90 2.60
N GLN A 473 -1.29 2.05 1.93
CA GLN A 473 -1.77 3.32 2.49
C GLN A 473 -3.05 3.76 1.80
N TYR A 474 -4.00 4.25 2.61
CA TYR A 474 -5.28 4.71 2.10
C TYR A 474 -5.28 6.21 1.88
N THR A 475 -5.52 6.62 0.64
CA THR A 475 -5.65 8.03 0.25
C THR A 475 -7.09 8.39 -0.01
N SER A 476 -7.50 9.62 0.35
CA SER A 476 -8.82 10.15 0.00
C SER A 476 -8.87 10.37 -1.52
N GLY A 477 -9.62 9.52 -2.22
CA GLY A 477 -9.85 9.67 -3.65
C GLY A 477 -10.83 10.79 -3.98
N THR A 478 -10.82 11.22 -5.24
CA THR A 478 -11.82 12.16 -5.82
C THR A 478 -13.22 11.57 -5.90
N THR A 479 -13.35 10.24 -5.78
CA THR A 479 -14.60 9.46 -5.90
C THR A 479 -15.31 9.21 -4.57
N GLY A 480 -14.84 9.81 -3.46
CA GLY A 480 -15.48 9.71 -2.14
C GLY A 480 -14.99 8.57 -1.25
N PHE A 481 -14.53 7.45 -1.79
CA PHE A 481 -13.97 6.34 -0.99
C PHE A 481 -12.44 6.29 -1.07
N PRO A 482 -11.75 6.02 0.08
CA PRO A 482 -10.29 5.89 0.10
C PRO A 482 -9.81 4.72 -0.77
N LYS A 483 -8.67 4.93 -1.45
CA LYS A 483 -8.02 3.92 -2.29
C LYS A 483 -6.79 3.38 -1.59
N GLY A 484 -6.62 2.05 -1.57
CA GLY A 484 -5.46 1.39 -0.98
C GLY A 484 -4.27 1.37 -1.94
N VAL A 485 -3.30 2.23 -1.73
CA VAL A 485 -2.06 2.34 -2.53
C VAL A 485 -1.10 1.25 -2.13
N MET A 486 -0.74 0.36 -3.05
CA MET A 486 0.20 -0.74 -2.81
C MET A 486 1.65 -0.29 -3.05
N LEU A 487 2.46 -0.28 -1.99
CA LEU A 487 3.87 0.08 -2.03
C LEU A 487 4.75 -1.13 -1.73
N THR A 488 5.79 -1.34 -2.53
CA THR A 488 6.75 -2.43 -2.36
C THR A 488 7.87 -2.03 -1.40
N HIS A 489 8.62 -3.00 -0.88
CA HIS A 489 9.86 -2.72 -0.15
C HIS A 489 10.79 -1.84 -0.98
N TYR A 490 10.94 -2.16 -2.26
CA TYR A 490 11.80 -1.43 -3.18
C TYR A 490 11.40 0.03 -3.35
N ASN A 491 10.08 0.31 -3.46
CA ASN A 491 9.58 1.68 -3.51
C ASN A 491 9.97 2.47 -2.26
N VAL A 492 9.56 1.96 -1.08
CA VAL A 492 9.62 2.72 0.17
C VAL A 492 11.05 2.81 0.70
N VAL A 493 11.82 1.72 0.68
CA VAL A 493 13.22 1.70 1.14
C VAL A 493 14.05 2.70 0.34
N ASN A 494 13.97 2.64 -0.99
CA ASN A 494 14.76 3.53 -1.84
C ASN A 494 14.28 4.98 -1.79
N ASN A 495 12.98 5.22 -1.65
CA ASN A 495 12.49 6.60 -1.48
C ASN A 495 12.97 7.18 -0.15
N GLY A 496 12.86 6.43 0.96
CA GLY A 496 13.43 6.84 2.25
C GLY A 496 14.93 7.08 2.19
N LYS A 497 15.66 6.19 1.49
CA LYS A 497 17.12 6.36 1.28
C LYS A 497 17.44 7.64 0.52
N CYS A 498 16.79 7.90 -0.62
CA CYS A 498 17.02 9.11 -1.40
C CYS A 498 16.65 10.39 -0.64
N ILE A 499 15.60 10.35 0.17
CA ILE A 499 15.21 11.45 1.06
C ILE A 499 16.29 11.72 2.10
N GLY A 500 16.79 10.68 2.77
CA GLY A 500 17.88 10.82 3.74
C GLY A 500 19.15 11.36 3.10
N ASP A 501 19.51 10.92 1.89
CA ASP A 501 20.63 11.47 1.11
C ASP A 501 20.46 12.98 0.86
N ARG A 502 19.25 13.43 0.46
CA ARG A 502 18.93 14.84 0.19
C ARG A 502 18.89 15.69 1.46
N MET A 503 18.58 15.09 2.61
CA MET A 503 18.68 15.73 3.93
C MET A 503 20.12 15.70 4.49
N GLY A 504 21.02 14.90 3.90
CA GLY A 504 22.35 14.64 4.42
C GLY A 504 22.33 13.90 5.77
N LEU A 505 21.39 12.96 5.95
CA LEU A 505 21.31 12.18 7.20
C LEU A 505 22.47 11.22 7.35
N SER A 506 22.86 10.98 8.61
CA SER A 506 23.91 10.05 9.00
C SER A 506 23.64 9.46 10.40
N THR A 507 24.53 8.62 10.88
CA THR A 507 24.48 8.07 12.26
C THR A 507 24.60 9.14 13.37
N ALA A 508 25.05 10.36 13.04
CA ALA A 508 25.11 11.46 13.98
C ALA A 508 23.74 12.13 14.23
N ASP A 509 22.75 11.84 13.42
CA ASP A 509 21.47 12.51 13.44
C ASP A 509 20.48 11.93 14.46
N ARG A 510 19.64 12.82 14.97
CA ARG A 510 18.51 12.54 15.83
C ARG A 510 17.25 13.16 15.24
N MET A 511 16.45 12.31 14.65
CA MET A 511 15.22 12.68 13.96
C MET A 511 14.04 12.67 14.93
N MET A 512 13.50 13.86 15.25
CA MET A 512 12.20 13.95 15.93
C MET A 512 11.07 13.65 14.94
N ILE A 513 10.26 12.63 15.27
CA ILE A 513 9.14 12.23 14.41
C ILE A 513 7.82 12.62 15.07
N GLN A 514 7.26 13.74 14.65
CA GLN A 514 6.01 14.30 15.15
C GLN A 514 4.85 14.21 14.13
N VAL A 515 5.18 13.90 12.88
CA VAL A 515 4.20 13.66 11.81
C VAL A 515 3.63 12.24 11.91
N PRO A 516 2.34 12.02 11.52
CA PRO A 516 1.70 10.71 11.68
C PRO A 516 2.37 9.61 10.85
N MET A 517 2.62 8.46 11.49
CA MET A 517 3.20 7.28 10.85
C MET A 517 2.23 6.57 9.90
N PHE A 518 0.92 6.71 10.10
CA PHE A 518 -0.06 6.15 9.15
C PHE A 518 -0.03 6.83 7.78
N HIS A 519 0.72 7.92 7.65
CA HIS A 519 0.95 8.66 6.41
C HIS A 519 2.42 8.54 5.99
N CYS A 520 2.69 8.56 4.67
CA CYS A 520 4.06 8.45 4.15
C CYS A 520 4.99 9.54 4.66
N PHE A 521 4.49 10.69 5.10
CA PHE A 521 5.32 11.74 5.69
C PHE A 521 6.03 11.25 6.97
N GLY A 522 5.31 10.54 7.84
CA GLY A 522 5.94 9.89 9.01
C GLY A 522 6.69 8.62 8.64
N MET A 523 6.06 7.75 7.85
CA MET A 523 6.59 6.42 7.55
C MET A 523 7.82 6.46 6.63
N THR A 524 7.75 7.13 5.50
CA THR A 524 8.85 7.13 4.53
C THR A 524 9.82 8.28 4.78
N LEU A 525 9.32 9.53 4.83
CA LEU A 525 10.19 10.71 4.90
C LEU A 525 10.91 10.83 6.24
N SER A 526 10.35 10.28 7.32
CA SER A 526 10.98 10.37 8.64
C SER A 526 11.56 9.04 9.09
N MET A 527 10.73 8.02 9.26
CA MET A 527 11.14 6.72 9.80
C MET A 527 12.09 5.96 8.87
N THR A 528 11.69 5.75 7.60
CA THR A 528 12.51 4.98 6.66
C THR A 528 13.79 5.73 6.29
N ALA A 529 13.72 7.06 6.10
CA ALA A 529 14.91 7.87 5.85
C ALA A 529 15.92 7.78 7.00
N SER A 530 15.45 7.80 8.24
CA SER A 530 16.32 7.65 9.44
C SER A 530 16.90 6.23 9.53
N MET A 531 16.07 5.20 9.35
CA MET A 531 16.49 3.80 9.43
C MET A 531 17.59 3.49 8.40
N THR A 532 17.42 3.92 7.15
CA THR A 532 18.42 3.68 6.10
C THR A 532 19.76 4.34 6.39
N HIS A 533 19.80 5.41 7.17
CA HIS A 533 21.02 6.16 7.50
C HIS A 533 21.57 5.86 8.90
N GLY A 534 21.00 4.91 9.62
CA GLY A 534 21.44 4.59 10.98
C GLY A 534 21.23 5.72 11.99
N ALA A 535 20.35 6.66 11.69
CA ALA A 535 20.03 7.77 12.59
C ALA A 535 19.19 7.32 13.78
N THR A 536 19.25 8.05 14.88
CA THR A 536 18.39 7.84 16.05
C THR A 536 17.00 8.45 15.78
N MET A 537 15.94 7.70 15.99
CA MET A 537 14.57 8.19 15.90
C MET A 537 14.02 8.55 17.28
N CYS A 538 13.49 9.77 17.41
CA CYS A 538 12.84 10.28 18.62
C CYS A 538 11.36 10.56 18.34
N PRO A 539 10.49 9.52 18.35
CA PRO A 539 9.10 9.69 17.98
C PRO A 539 8.30 10.35 19.10
N MET A 540 7.32 11.17 18.68
CA MET A 540 6.28 11.75 19.53
C MET A 540 4.96 11.05 19.22
N PRO A 541 4.16 10.65 20.22
CA PRO A 541 2.89 9.98 19.98
C PRO A 541 1.95 10.77 19.04
N TYR A 542 1.97 12.08 19.17
CA TYR A 542 1.27 13.05 18.33
C TYR A 542 1.96 14.41 18.41
N PHE A 543 1.66 15.30 17.47
CA PHE A 543 2.20 16.66 17.49
C PHE A 543 1.62 17.49 18.64
N SER A 544 2.50 18.11 19.39
CA SER A 544 2.21 19.18 20.35
C SER A 544 3.39 20.13 20.39
N ALA A 545 3.19 21.41 20.13
CA ALA A 545 4.28 22.39 20.11
C ALA A 545 5.08 22.38 21.43
N LYS A 546 4.39 22.27 22.59
CA LYS A 546 5.04 22.17 23.91
C LYS A 546 5.96 20.95 24.02
N SER A 547 5.43 19.77 23.63
CA SER A 547 6.19 18.51 23.73
C SER A 547 7.32 18.44 22.71
N SER A 548 7.11 18.98 21.51
CA SER A 548 8.16 19.05 20.46
C SER A 548 9.33 19.91 20.88
N LEU A 549 9.07 21.11 21.44
CA LEU A 549 10.13 21.99 21.96
C LEU A 549 10.87 21.37 23.16
N ALA A 550 10.17 20.65 24.03
CA ALA A 550 10.80 19.91 25.12
C ALA A 550 11.68 18.75 24.59
N CYS A 551 11.23 18.02 23.59
CA CYS A 551 12.00 16.96 22.94
C CYS A 551 13.27 17.49 22.28
N ILE A 552 13.21 18.64 21.61
CA ILE A 552 14.39 19.30 21.00
C ILE A 552 15.47 19.53 22.05
N ASN A 553 15.10 20.09 23.22
CA ASN A 553 16.03 20.31 24.31
C ASN A 553 16.58 19.01 24.90
N GLN A 554 15.69 18.07 25.22
CA GLN A 554 16.06 16.87 25.98
C GLN A 554 16.90 15.92 25.15
N GLU A 555 16.51 15.71 23.90
CA GLU A 555 17.13 14.70 23.02
C GLU A 555 18.19 15.28 22.09
N LYS A 556 18.47 16.61 22.17
CA LYS A 556 19.44 17.27 21.29
C LYS A 556 19.13 16.98 19.81
N ILE A 557 17.90 17.24 19.42
CA ILE A 557 17.39 16.95 18.08
C ILE A 557 18.17 17.70 17.02
N THR A 558 18.59 17.00 15.96
CA THR A 558 19.33 17.59 14.84
C THR A 558 18.42 17.84 13.62
N CYS A 559 17.30 17.13 13.55
CA CYS A 559 16.38 17.25 12.41
C CYS A 559 14.95 16.86 12.79
N PHE A 560 13.99 17.47 12.14
CA PHE A 560 12.58 17.03 12.14
C PHE A 560 11.86 17.43 10.87
N ASN A 561 10.78 16.71 10.57
CA ASN A 561 9.91 16.97 9.44
C ASN A 561 8.56 17.47 9.92
N GLY A 562 7.95 18.41 9.19
CA GLY A 562 6.65 18.95 9.57
C GLY A 562 5.92 19.64 8.43
N VAL A 563 4.62 19.83 8.63
CA VAL A 563 3.79 20.71 7.77
C VAL A 563 3.93 22.16 8.26
N PRO A 564 3.69 23.18 7.39
CA PRO A 564 3.86 24.59 7.77
C PRO A 564 3.16 24.98 9.08
N THR A 565 1.96 24.46 9.33
CA THR A 565 1.19 24.75 10.55
C THR A 565 1.88 24.29 11.84
N MET A 566 2.68 23.21 11.79
CA MET A 566 3.47 22.75 12.92
C MET A 566 4.59 23.74 13.27
N PHE A 567 5.28 24.25 12.25
CA PHE A 567 6.32 25.27 12.43
C PHE A 567 5.72 26.56 13.01
N ILE A 568 4.58 27.02 12.46
CA ILE A 568 3.87 28.22 12.96
C ILE A 568 3.47 28.04 14.43
N ALA A 569 2.93 26.86 14.79
CA ALA A 569 2.54 26.56 16.16
C ALA A 569 3.75 26.57 17.12
N MET A 570 4.89 26.04 16.69
CA MET A 570 6.13 26.05 17.50
C MET A 570 6.69 27.48 17.64
N PHE A 571 6.75 28.28 16.56
CA PHE A 571 7.20 29.66 16.59
C PHE A 571 6.37 30.56 17.53
N ASN A 572 5.08 30.30 17.65
CA ASN A 572 4.15 31.06 18.48
C ASN A 572 4.05 30.55 19.93
N HIS A 573 4.72 29.44 20.25
CA HIS A 573 4.65 28.86 21.60
C HIS A 573 5.49 29.65 22.61
N PRO A 574 5.04 29.89 23.83
CA PRO A 574 5.80 30.63 24.86
C PRO A 574 7.21 30.08 25.11
N ASN A 575 7.36 28.75 25.08
CA ASN A 575 8.66 28.08 25.30
C ASN A 575 9.62 28.16 24.10
N TYR A 576 9.21 28.75 23.00
CA TYR A 576 10.04 28.80 21.79
C TYR A 576 11.38 29.50 22.06
N ARG A 577 11.34 30.66 22.70
CA ARG A 577 12.55 31.48 23.00
C ARG A 577 13.49 30.84 24.01
N SER A 578 13.04 29.88 24.82
CA SER A 578 13.85 29.13 25.77
C SER A 578 14.37 27.80 25.25
N THR A 579 14.06 27.47 24.02
CA THR A 579 14.46 26.21 23.36
C THR A 579 15.85 26.37 22.73
N ASP A 580 16.73 25.39 23.02
CA ASP A 580 18.08 25.32 22.44
C ASP A 580 18.06 24.63 21.07
N PHE A 581 18.16 25.42 20.02
CA PHE A 581 18.23 24.94 18.63
C PHE A 581 19.67 24.74 18.13
N SER A 582 20.68 24.84 18.97
CA SER A 582 22.11 24.78 18.57
C SER A 582 22.50 23.46 17.87
N HIS A 583 21.78 22.36 18.14
CA HIS A 583 22.00 21.05 17.53
C HIS A 583 21.22 20.87 16.23
N MET A 584 20.21 21.70 15.99
CA MET A 584 19.36 21.60 14.82
C MET A 584 20.13 21.94 13.54
N ARG A 585 19.89 21.21 12.44
CA ARG A 585 20.58 21.50 11.17
C ARG A 585 19.72 21.31 9.92
N THR A 586 18.79 20.37 9.91
CA THR A 586 18.02 20.03 8.70
C THR A 586 16.60 19.57 9.04
N GLY A 587 15.80 19.36 8.03
CA GLY A 587 14.44 18.87 8.13
C GLY A 587 13.67 19.13 6.83
N ILE A 588 12.45 18.62 6.75
CA ILE A 588 11.55 18.82 5.62
C ILE A 588 10.36 19.68 6.05
N MET A 589 10.08 20.72 5.29
CA MET A 589 8.78 21.39 5.31
C MET A 589 8.03 21.01 4.04
N ALA A 590 6.91 20.30 4.16
CA ALA A 590 6.13 19.80 3.02
C ALA A 590 4.69 19.47 3.42
N GLY A 591 3.95 18.82 2.52
CA GLY A 591 2.57 18.35 2.74
C GLY A 591 1.48 19.40 2.48
N ALA A 592 1.87 20.65 2.30
CA ALA A 592 1.04 21.78 1.90
C ALA A 592 1.91 22.81 1.13
N GLY A 593 1.31 23.91 0.67
CA GLY A 593 2.10 25.03 0.16
C GLY A 593 3.01 25.59 1.26
N CYS A 594 4.32 25.55 1.05
CA CYS A 594 5.30 26.03 2.02
C CYS A 594 5.63 27.50 1.75
N PRO A 595 5.24 28.44 2.63
CA PRO A 595 5.57 29.84 2.42
C PRO A 595 7.10 30.04 2.49
N PRO A 596 7.74 30.67 1.47
CA PRO A 596 9.20 30.86 1.45
C PRO A 596 9.72 31.57 2.69
N GLU A 597 9.01 32.58 3.18
CA GLU A 597 9.40 33.32 4.37
C GLU A 597 9.38 32.48 5.66
N LEU A 598 8.47 31.52 5.77
CA LEU A 598 8.43 30.59 6.90
C LEU A 598 9.63 29.63 6.85
N MET A 599 9.99 29.14 5.67
CA MET A 599 11.18 28.30 5.49
C MET A 599 12.47 29.07 5.75
N LYS A 600 12.58 30.30 5.25
CA LYS A 600 13.73 31.19 5.53
C LYS A 600 13.89 31.42 7.03
N ARG A 601 12.78 31.66 7.74
CA ARG A 601 12.78 31.82 9.20
C ARG A 601 13.23 30.53 9.93
N ALA A 602 12.79 29.35 9.48
CA ALA A 602 13.24 28.09 10.05
C ALA A 602 14.76 27.83 9.79
N ALA A 603 15.25 28.30 8.63
CA ALA A 603 16.66 28.17 8.25
C ALA A 603 17.59 29.14 9.01
N ASP A 604 17.05 30.23 9.57
CA ASP A 604 17.84 31.27 10.25
C ASP A 604 18.55 30.70 11.49
N PRO A 605 19.89 30.82 11.60
CA PRO A 605 20.64 30.39 12.79
C PRO A 605 20.20 31.09 14.09
N ALA A 606 19.60 32.27 14.00
CA ALA A 606 19.07 32.99 15.16
C ALA A 606 17.66 32.51 15.57
N GLU A 607 17.01 31.72 14.77
CA GLU A 607 15.69 31.15 15.01
C GLU A 607 15.79 29.63 15.23
N MET A 608 15.32 28.76 14.28
CA MET A 608 15.37 27.30 14.45
C MET A 608 16.69 26.66 14.02
N ASN A 609 17.60 27.40 13.43
CA ASN A 609 18.92 26.91 12.97
C ASN A 609 18.85 25.73 11.97
N MET A 610 17.73 25.55 11.29
CA MET A 610 17.59 24.49 10.27
C MET A 610 18.23 24.92 8.94
N THR A 611 19.54 25.22 8.99
CA THR A 611 20.30 25.78 7.85
C THR A 611 20.23 24.91 6.59
N GLY A 612 19.98 23.62 6.74
CA GLY A 612 19.78 22.64 5.67
C GLY A 612 18.31 22.23 5.47
N ILE A 613 17.31 23.03 5.88
CA ILE A 613 15.89 22.73 5.64
C ILE A 613 15.62 22.58 4.13
N VAL A 614 14.79 21.62 3.77
CA VAL A 614 14.49 21.24 2.37
C VAL A 614 12.99 21.11 2.13
N SER A 615 12.61 21.18 0.85
CA SER A 615 11.25 20.93 0.40
C SER A 615 11.18 19.68 -0.47
N VAL A 616 10.10 18.92 -0.39
CA VAL A 616 9.86 17.72 -1.16
C VAL A 616 8.45 17.75 -1.75
N TYR A 617 8.33 17.24 -2.97
CA TYR A 617 7.04 17.05 -3.63
C TYR A 617 6.83 15.61 -4.03
N GLY A 618 5.61 15.17 -3.85
CA GLY A 618 5.12 13.87 -4.27
C GLY A 618 3.77 13.52 -3.66
N GLN A 619 3.37 12.29 -3.84
CA GLN A 619 2.09 11.75 -3.37
C GLN A 619 2.26 10.30 -2.97
N THR A 620 1.31 9.75 -2.20
CA THR A 620 1.39 8.38 -1.68
C THR A 620 1.66 7.35 -2.79
N GLU A 621 1.09 7.56 -3.97
CA GLU A 621 1.27 6.75 -5.17
C GLU A 621 2.73 6.73 -5.71
N CYS A 622 3.58 7.59 -5.17
CA CYS A 622 5.01 7.68 -5.51
C CYS A 622 5.95 7.41 -4.32
N ALA A 623 5.48 6.82 -3.23
CA ALA A 623 6.21 6.29 -2.08
C ALA A 623 6.96 7.26 -1.12
N PRO A 624 6.69 8.58 -0.95
CA PRO A 624 5.87 9.46 -1.74
C PRO A 624 6.65 10.41 -2.66
N GLY A 625 7.98 10.56 -2.53
CA GLY A 625 8.75 11.63 -3.14
C GLY A 625 9.08 11.40 -4.61
N ASN A 626 8.85 12.41 -5.44
CA ASN A 626 9.27 12.49 -6.84
C ASN A 626 10.44 13.45 -7.02
N THR A 627 10.33 14.63 -6.40
CA THR A 627 11.36 15.68 -6.45
C THR A 627 11.66 16.19 -5.05
N MET A 628 12.84 16.68 -4.82
CA MET A 628 13.27 17.24 -3.54
C MET A 628 14.47 18.17 -3.76
N SER A 629 14.55 19.27 -3.04
CA SER A 629 15.79 20.05 -2.93
C SER A 629 16.82 19.32 -2.06
N SER A 630 18.10 19.60 -2.25
CA SER A 630 19.19 19.08 -1.42
C SER A 630 19.54 20.05 -0.29
N TRP A 631 19.97 19.55 0.85
CA TRP A 631 20.49 20.40 1.94
C TRP A 631 21.72 21.25 1.51
N THR A 632 22.38 20.90 0.43
CA THR A 632 23.51 21.63 -0.17
C THR A 632 23.10 22.68 -1.21
N ASP A 633 21.83 22.69 -1.63
CA ASP A 633 21.33 23.69 -2.58
C ASP A 633 21.28 25.07 -1.94
N SER A 634 21.24 26.13 -2.77
CA SER A 634 21.04 27.48 -2.29
C SER A 634 19.72 27.63 -1.53
N LEU A 635 19.67 28.56 -0.60
CA LEU A 635 18.45 28.81 0.18
C LEU A 635 17.26 29.16 -0.74
N GLU A 636 17.49 29.88 -1.82
CA GLU A 636 16.47 30.21 -2.82
C GLU A 636 15.88 28.95 -3.46
N VAL A 637 16.71 28.02 -3.97
CA VAL A 637 16.22 26.75 -4.56
C VAL A 637 15.40 25.96 -3.53
N ARG A 638 15.85 25.88 -2.29
CA ARG A 638 15.17 25.11 -1.22
C ARG A 638 13.85 25.73 -0.78
N THR A 639 13.70 27.04 -0.86
CA THR A 639 12.49 27.75 -0.38
C THR A 639 11.48 28.06 -1.49
N GLU A 640 11.93 28.21 -2.73
CA GLU A 640 11.07 28.64 -3.85
C GLU A 640 10.73 27.51 -4.82
N THR A 641 11.41 26.36 -4.70
CA THR A 641 11.17 25.19 -5.54
C THR A 641 10.95 23.94 -4.69
N VAL A 642 10.50 22.87 -5.32
CA VAL A 642 10.48 21.54 -4.73
C VAL A 642 11.66 20.69 -5.23
N GLY A 643 12.72 21.37 -5.68
CA GLY A 643 13.96 20.79 -6.15
C GLY A 643 13.85 19.98 -7.44
N SER A 644 14.84 19.15 -7.68
CA SER A 644 14.97 18.29 -8.87
C SER A 644 14.48 16.87 -8.60
N ALA A 645 14.26 16.10 -9.68
CA ALA A 645 13.89 14.68 -9.60
C ALA A 645 14.87 13.86 -8.76
N PHE A 646 14.38 12.85 -8.06
CA PHE A 646 15.25 11.88 -7.41
C PHE A 646 16.06 11.06 -8.43
N PRO A 647 17.22 10.53 -8.05
CA PRO A 647 17.94 9.57 -8.87
C PRO A 647 17.02 8.43 -9.32
N HIS A 648 17.11 8.05 -10.59
CA HIS A 648 16.28 7.01 -11.21
C HIS A 648 14.75 7.27 -11.21
N VAL A 649 14.35 8.53 -11.02
CA VAL A 649 12.98 8.99 -11.25
C VAL A 649 12.98 9.96 -12.41
N MET A 650 12.16 9.67 -13.41
CA MET A 650 11.90 10.59 -14.53
C MET A 650 10.68 11.42 -14.21
N CYS A 651 10.77 12.72 -14.46
CA CYS A 651 9.65 13.64 -14.30
C CYS A 651 9.50 14.47 -15.57
N LYS A 652 8.26 14.68 -15.99
CA LYS A 652 7.90 15.57 -17.10
C LYS A 652 6.68 16.43 -16.75
N ILE A 653 6.53 17.51 -17.45
CA ILE A 653 5.33 18.36 -17.40
C ILE A 653 4.63 18.21 -18.75
N VAL A 654 3.34 17.87 -18.73
CA VAL A 654 2.54 17.71 -19.95
C VAL A 654 1.39 18.69 -19.98
N ASP A 655 1.03 19.13 -21.16
CA ASP A 655 -0.19 19.88 -21.38
C ASP A 655 -1.40 18.98 -21.08
N PRO A 656 -2.31 19.40 -20.17
CA PRO A 656 -3.43 18.54 -19.77
C PRO A 656 -4.45 18.23 -20.88
N GLU A 657 -4.49 19.01 -21.95
CA GLU A 657 -5.44 18.85 -23.07
C GLU A 657 -4.85 17.95 -24.17
N THR A 658 -3.57 18.16 -24.50
CA THR A 658 -2.92 17.45 -25.62
C THR A 658 -2.13 16.24 -25.16
N GLY A 659 -1.69 16.20 -23.87
CA GLY A 659 -0.79 15.16 -23.34
C GLY A 659 0.67 15.33 -23.79
N GLU A 660 1.00 16.36 -24.57
CA GLU A 660 2.36 16.61 -25.05
C GLU A 660 3.24 17.24 -23.95
N GLU A 661 4.52 16.88 -23.93
CA GLU A 661 5.48 17.46 -22.97
C GLU A 661 5.72 18.93 -23.30
N VAL A 662 5.69 19.79 -22.27
CA VAL A 662 5.91 21.23 -22.40
C VAL A 662 7.33 21.63 -21.96
N GLY A 663 7.80 22.75 -22.49
CA GLY A 663 9.13 23.30 -22.22
C GLY A 663 9.25 23.97 -20.83
N PRO A 664 10.48 24.40 -20.45
CA PRO A 664 10.71 25.13 -19.21
C PRO A 664 9.84 26.37 -19.10
N GLY A 665 9.40 26.71 -17.90
CA GLY A 665 8.56 27.86 -17.59
C GLY A 665 7.08 27.72 -17.95
N VAL A 666 6.69 26.66 -18.67
CA VAL A 666 5.29 26.41 -19.04
C VAL A 666 4.62 25.51 -17.98
N ASN A 667 3.42 25.93 -17.55
CA ASN A 667 2.60 25.13 -16.62
C ASN A 667 1.93 23.97 -17.35
N GLY A 668 1.88 22.82 -16.68
CA GLY A 668 1.17 21.64 -17.15
C GLY A 668 1.01 20.62 -16.02
N GLU A 669 0.45 19.44 -16.32
CA GLU A 669 0.34 18.37 -15.37
C GLU A 669 1.70 17.74 -15.10
N PHE A 670 2.02 17.55 -13.82
CA PHE A 670 3.23 16.83 -13.40
C PHE A 670 3.04 15.33 -13.55
N CYS A 671 3.92 14.67 -14.29
CA CYS A 671 3.96 13.24 -14.46
C CYS A 671 5.30 12.68 -13.99
N ALA A 672 5.26 11.51 -13.35
CA ALA A 672 6.45 10.84 -12.85
C ALA A 672 6.49 9.35 -13.24
N LYS A 673 7.72 8.82 -13.41
CA LYS A 673 7.96 7.41 -13.68
C LYS A 673 9.28 6.98 -13.05
N GLY A 674 9.26 5.94 -12.23
CA GLY A 674 10.49 5.48 -11.59
C GLY A 674 10.27 4.31 -10.63
N TYR A 675 11.34 3.99 -9.89
CA TYR A 675 11.32 2.95 -8.86
C TYR A 675 10.28 3.23 -7.76
N ASN A 676 9.91 4.48 -7.57
CA ASN A 676 9.00 4.96 -6.53
C ASN A 676 7.52 4.84 -6.88
N THR A 677 7.19 4.58 -8.15
CA THR A 677 5.79 4.44 -8.59
C THR A 677 5.15 3.21 -7.93
N MET A 678 3.95 3.40 -7.36
CA MET A 678 3.18 2.32 -6.74
C MET A 678 2.92 1.14 -7.67
N LYS A 679 2.64 -0.03 -7.11
CA LYS A 679 2.21 -1.19 -7.89
C LYS A 679 0.79 -1.03 -8.44
N GLY A 680 -0.03 -0.20 -7.81
CA GLY A 680 -1.40 0.12 -8.17
C GLY A 680 -2.29 0.29 -6.95
N TYR A 681 -3.58 0.48 -7.18
CA TYR A 681 -4.60 0.50 -6.12
C TYR A 681 -5.16 -0.90 -5.90
N TYR A 682 -5.17 -1.34 -4.65
CA TYR A 682 -5.66 -2.67 -4.27
C TYR A 682 -7.13 -2.86 -4.65
N LYS A 683 -7.44 -3.92 -5.41
CA LYS A 683 -8.77 -4.25 -5.97
C LYS A 683 -9.39 -3.14 -6.85
N MET A 684 -8.60 -2.22 -7.38
CA MET A 684 -9.09 -1.10 -8.18
C MET A 684 -8.27 -0.94 -9.48
N PRO A 685 -8.27 -1.93 -10.39
CA PRO A 685 -7.45 -1.88 -11.61
C PRO A 685 -7.88 -0.76 -12.55
N GLY A 686 -9.17 -0.45 -12.65
CA GLY A 686 -9.66 0.69 -13.44
C GLY A 686 -9.13 2.04 -12.92
N ALA A 687 -9.11 2.24 -11.59
CA ALA A 687 -8.51 3.43 -10.99
C ALA A 687 -6.99 3.48 -11.21
N THR A 688 -6.31 2.34 -11.17
CA THR A 688 -4.89 2.23 -11.48
C THR A 688 -4.59 2.65 -12.91
N LYS A 689 -5.36 2.15 -13.89
CA LYS A 689 -5.25 2.50 -15.31
C LYS A 689 -5.53 3.99 -15.57
N GLY A 690 -6.42 4.61 -14.80
CA GLY A 690 -6.70 6.06 -14.88
C GLY A 690 -5.63 6.93 -14.22
N THR A 691 -4.68 6.34 -13.48
CA THR A 691 -3.62 7.08 -12.78
C THR A 691 -2.24 6.78 -13.37
N ILE A 692 -1.99 5.56 -13.84
CA ILE A 692 -0.76 5.14 -14.50
C ILE A 692 -1.12 4.77 -15.93
N ASP A 693 -0.53 5.47 -16.90
CA ASP A 693 -0.76 5.24 -18.31
C ASP A 693 -0.08 3.96 -18.84
N SER A 694 -0.32 3.64 -20.12
CA SER A 694 0.24 2.44 -20.77
C SER A 694 1.76 2.44 -20.90
N GLU A 695 2.40 3.61 -20.80
CA GLU A 695 3.85 3.76 -20.84
C GLU A 695 4.47 3.71 -19.42
N GLY A 696 3.65 3.64 -18.38
CA GLY A 696 4.05 3.61 -16.96
C GLY A 696 4.29 4.98 -16.36
N TRP A 697 3.80 6.07 -16.96
CA TRP A 697 3.80 7.39 -16.36
C TRP A 697 2.62 7.53 -15.39
N LEU A 698 2.92 7.97 -14.21
CA LEU A 698 1.92 8.31 -13.20
C LEU A 698 1.53 9.77 -13.40
N HIS A 699 0.24 10.01 -13.64
CA HIS A 699 -0.39 11.32 -13.75
C HIS A 699 -0.79 11.80 -12.36
N SER A 700 -0.15 12.86 -11.89
CA SER A 700 -0.31 13.31 -10.50
C SER A 700 -1.64 14.04 -10.23
N GLY A 701 -2.23 14.65 -11.27
CA GLY A 701 -3.32 15.60 -11.15
C GLY A 701 -2.91 16.91 -10.49
N ASP A 702 -1.61 17.14 -10.29
CA ASP A 702 -1.06 18.41 -9.80
C ASP A 702 -0.42 19.18 -10.97
N LEU A 703 -0.54 20.49 -10.93
CA LEU A 703 0.06 21.40 -11.90
C LEU A 703 1.43 21.85 -11.42
N ALA A 704 2.37 21.89 -12.34
CA ALA A 704 3.74 22.32 -12.07
C ALA A 704 4.37 22.97 -13.30
N CYS A 705 5.47 23.69 -13.08
CA CYS A 705 6.41 24.09 -14.12
C CYS A 705 7.82 23.66 -13.72
N ARG A 706 8.72 23.55 -14.72
CA ARG A 706 10.13 23.23 -14.53
C ARG A 706 10.96 24.45 -14.96
N ASP A 707 11.98 24.81 -14.19
CA ASP A 707 12.94 25.82 -14.60
C ASP A 707 14.02 25.26 -15.56
N GLU A 708 14.87 26.11 -16.08
CA GLU A 708 15.98 25.72 -16.97
C GLU A 708 17.05 24.87 -16.28
N ASN A 709 17.13 24.94 -14.95
CA ASN A 709 18.06 24.15 -14.13
C ASN A 709 17.51 22.76 -13.74
N GLY A 710 16.27 22.45 -14.13
CA GLY A 710 15.63 21.19 -13.82
C GLY A 710 14.95 21.12 -12.46
N ASN A 711 14.77 22.25 -11.76
CA ASN A 711 13.96 22.32 -10.55
C ASN A 711 12.48 22.50 -10.89
N TYR A 712 11.64 21.94 -10.08
CA TYR A 712 10.18 21.99 -10.23
C TYR A 712 9.55 22.95 -9.23
N ARG A 713 8.47 23.60 -9.66
CA ARG A 713 7.60 24.42 -8.81
C ARG A 713 6.17 23.93 -8.99
N ILE A 714 5.49 23.61 -7.91
CA ILE A 714 4.08 23.21 -7.92
C ILE A 714 3.22 24.47 -7.95
N THR A 715 2.41 24.61 -8.98
CA THR A 715 1.58 25.78 -9.22
C THR A 715 0.11 25.59 -8.87
N GLY A 716 -0.32 24.35 -8.59
CA GLY A 716 -1.69 24.09 -8.13
C GLY A 716 -2.11 22.64 -8.30
N ARG A 717 -3.43 22.44 -8.31
CA ARG A 717 -4.04 21.16 -8.68
C ARG A 717 -4.89 21.33 -9.92
N LEU A 718 -4.84 20.34 -10.80
CA LEU A 718 -5.63 20.35 -12.04
C LEU A 718 -7.14 20.52 -11.74
N LYS A 719 -7.66 19.83 -10.74
CA LYS A 719 -9.06 19.92 -10.30
C LYS A 719 -9.42 21.17 -9.48
N ASP A 720 -8.41 21.88 -8.96
CA ASP A 720 -8.60 23.11 -8.19
C ASP A 720 -8.39 24.34 -9.07
N MET A 721 -7.90 24.17 -10.29
CA MET A 721 -7.80 25.21 -11.31
C MET A 721 -9.19 25.78 -11.58
N ILE A 722 -9.29 27.10 -11.55
CA ILE A 722 -10.54 27.81 -11.76
C ILE A 722 -10.65 28.16 -13.25
N ILE A 723 -11.72 27.66 -13.87
CA ILE A 723 -11.98 27.97 -15.31
C ILE A 723 -12.98 29.10 -15.39
N ARG A 724 -12.45 30.31 -15.57
CA ARG A 724 -13.25 31.55 -15.61
C ARG A 724 -13.37 32.08 -17.03
N GLY A 725 -14.52 31.85 -17.65
CA GLY A 725 -14.78 32.34 -18.99
C GLY A 725 -13.83 31.79 -20.09
N GLY A 726 -13.32 30.56 -19.88
CA GLY A 726 -12.34 29.89 -20.75
C GLY A 726 -10.88 30.20 -20.43
N GLU A 727 -10.61 31.03 -19.41
CA GLU A 727 -9.26 31.28 -18.90
C GLU A 727 -8.95 30.38 -17.70
N ASN A 728 -7.79 29.73 -17.73
CA ASN A 728 -7.28 28.90 -16.65
C ASN A 728 -6.60 29.77 -15.60
N ILE A 729 -7.16 29.81 -14.39
CA ILE A 729 -6.64 30.57 -13.26
C ILE A 729 -6.13 29.61 -12.18
N TYR A 730 -4.92 29.85 -11.76
CA TYR A 730 -4.24 29.03 -10.76
C TYR A 730 -4.38 29.66 -9.37
N PRO A 731 -5.14 29.04 -8.45
CA PRO A 731 -5.37 29.57 -7.10
C PRO A 731 -4.10 29.96 -6.37
N LYS A 732 -3.05 29.15 -6.50
CA LYS A 732 -1.79 29.36 -5.79
C LYS A 732 -1.09 30.68 -6.14
N GLU A 733 -1.15 31.09 -7.36
CA GLU A 733 -0.59 32.42 -7.79
C GLU A 733 -1.24 33.57 -7.03
N ILE A 734 -2.56 33.49 -6.85
CA ILE A 734 -3.32 34.51 -6.12
C ILE A 734 -3.04 34.39 -4.62
N GLU A 735 -2.97 33.18 -4.08
CA GLU A 735 -2.64 32.91 -2.68
C GLU A 735 -1.26 33.47 -2.34
N GLU A 736 -0.23 33.13 -3.12
CA GLU A 736 1.14 33.64 -2.93
C GLU A 736 1.20 35.16 -2.92
N PHE A 737 0.46 35.82 -3.80
CA PHE A 737 0.40 37.28 -3.80
C PHE A 737 -0.30 37.85 -2.56
N ILE A 738 -1.45 37.29 -2.15
CA ILE A 738 -2.18 37.75 -0.95
C ILE A 738 -1.35 37.52 0.32
N TYR A 739 -0.51 36.47 0.37
CA TYR A 739 0.42 36.22 1.48
C TYR A 739 1.45 37.36 1.67
N THR A 740 1.77 38.12 0.63
CA THR A 740 2.68 39.26 0.76
C THR A 740 2.06 40.44 1.51
N HIS A 741 0.75 40.44 1.73
CA HIS A 741 0.09 41.49 2.50
C HIS A 741 0.43 41.37 3.99
N PRO A 742 0.91 42.42 4.68
CA PRO A 742 1.42 42.34 6.06
C PRO A 742 0.46 41.77 7.08
N MET A 743 -0.85 41.98 6.88
CA MET A 743 -1.89 41.52 7.80
C MET A 743 -2.45 40.13 7.45
N THR A 744 -2.03 39.51 6.37
CA THR A 744 -2.43 38.15 6.02
C THR A 744 -1.70 37.15 6.91
N LYS A 745 -2.44 36.27 7.59
CA LYS A 745 -1.93 35.13 8.34
C LYS A 745 -1.94 33.86 7.49
N ASP A 746 -3.05 33.60 6.78
CA ASP A 746 -3.19 32.48 5.87
C ASP A 746 -4.26 32.81 4.82
N VAL A 747 -4.21 32.16 3.64
CA VAL A 747 -5.16 32.38 2.56
C VAL A 747 -5.38 31.12 1.73
N GLN A 748 -6.64 30.92 1.33
CA GLN A 748 -7.02 29.89 0.37
C GLN A 748 -7.92 30.47 -0.70
N VAL A 749 -7.60 30.19 -1.97
CA VAL A 749 -8.39 30.62 -3.11
C VAL A 749 -9.11 29.42 -3.71
N ILE A 750 -10.39 29.60 -4.00
CA ILE A 750 -11.30 28.57 -4.53
C ILE A 750 -12.13 29.10 -5.68
N GLY A 751 -12.55 28.22 -6.59
CA GLY A 751 -13.59 28.52 -7.59
C GLY A 751 -14.98 28.32 -6.98
N VAL A 752 -15.87 29.26 -7.24
CA VAL A 752 -17.29 29.15 -6.92
C VAL A 752 -18.12 29.22 -8.19
N PRO A 753 -19.29 28.53 -8.28
CA PRO A 753 -20.11 28.58 -9.50
C PRO A 753 -20.54 29.99 -9.90
N ASP A 754 -20.46 30.31 -11.18
CA ASP A 754 -20.94 31.59 -11.76
C ASP A 754 -21.72 31.35 -13.05
N LYS A 755 -22.92 31.94 -13.19
CA LYS A 755 -23.79 31.73 -14.35
C LYS A 755 -23.21 32.27 -15.67
N LYS A 756 -22.32 33.27 -15.59
CA LYS A 756 -21.78 33.95 -16.79
C LYS A 756 -20.44 33.37 -17.21
N TYR A 757 -19.58 33.10 -16.26
CA TYR A 757 -18.21 32.69 -16.50
C TYR A 757 -17.91 31.22 -16.19
N GLY A 758 -18.91 30.42 -15.77
CA GLY A 758 -18.74 29.05 -15.29
C GLY A 758 -18.28 29.01 -13.85
N GLU A 759 -17.15 29.63 -13.57
CA GLU A 759 -16.61 29.80 -12.20
C GLU A 759 -16.17 31.27 -11.98
N GLU A 760 -16.19 31.66 -10.70
CA GLU A 760 -15.63 32.91 -10.21
C GLU A 760 -14.64 32.65 -9.07
N ILE A 761 -13.72 33.57 -8.86
CA ILE A 761 -12.66 33.46 -7.85
C ILE A 761 -13.19 33.94 -6.51
N MET A 762 -12.98 33.13 -5.47
CA MET A 762 -13.21 33.51 -4.07
C MET A 762 -11.92 33.34 -3.28
N ALA A 763 -11.49 34.38 -2.56
CA ALA A 763 -10.39 34.33 -1.60
C ALA A 763 -10.93 34.26 -0.16
N CYS A 764 -10.57 33.21 0.58
CA CYS A 764 -10.83 33.06 2.00
C CYS A 764 -9.53 33.38 2.74
N ILE A 765 -9.52 34.38 3.59
CA ILE A 765 -8.29 34.95 4.20
C ILE A 765 -8.44 34.93 5.72
N ILE A 766 -7.40 34.42 6.40
CA ILE A 766 -7.24 34.56 7.85
C ILE A 766 -6.34 35.77 8.10
N LEU A 767 -6.82 36.74 8.84
CA LEU A 767 -6.03 37.90 9.25
C LEU A 767 -5.22 37.63 10.51
N LYS A 768 -4.10 38.33 10.67
CA LYS A 768 -3.30 38.32 11.92
C LYS A 768 -4.05 38.98 13.09
N GLU A 769 -4.80 40.06 12.79
CA GLU A 769 -5.66 40.78 13.73
C GLU A 769 -7.01 41.01 13.08
N GLU A 770 -8.09 40.62 13.75
CA GLU A 770 -9.44 40.78 13.26
C GLU A 770 -9.77 42.27 12.99
N GLY A 771 -10.38 42.54 11.85
CA GLY A 771 -10.76 43.92 11.45
C GLY A 771 -9.60 44.83 11.04
N SER A 772 -8.37 44.32 10.93
CA SER A 772 -7.19 45.10 10.55
C SER A 772 -7.19 45.50 9.08
N VAL A 773 -7.99 44.85 8.21
CA VAL A 773 -8.11 45.16 6.77
C VAL A 773 -9.55 44.95 6.37
N THR A 774 -10.05 45.84 5.53
CA THR A 774 -11.38 45.69 4.91
C THR A 774 -11.30 44.95 3.57
N VAL A 775 -12.45 44.44 3.10
CA VAL A 775 -12.55 43.77 1.80
C VAL A 775 -12.14 44.72 0.64
N ASP A 776 -12.51 45.98 0.74
CA ASP A 776 -12.17 46.99 -0.28
C ASP A 776 -10.67 47.27 -0.32
N GLU A 777 -10.01 47.39 0.83
CA GLU A 777 -8.55 47.60 0.91
C GLU A 777 -7.80 46.35 0.38
N MET A 778 -8.19 45.16 0.74
CA MET A 778 -7.60 43.94 0.20
C MET A 778 -7.84 43.81 -1.30
N THR A 779 -9.04 44.15 -1.78
CA THR A 779 -9.35 44.17 -3.21
C THR A 779 -8.48 45.18 -3.96
N ALA A 780 -8.28 46.39 -3.40
CA ALA A 780 -7.42 47.41 -3.98
C ALA A 780 -5.97 46.96 -4.04
N TYR A 781 -5.48 46.32 -2.97
CA TYR A 781 -4.14 45.72 -2.90
C TYR A 781 -3.91 44.72 -4.02
N ILE A 782 -4.85 43.76 -4.20
CA ILE A 782 -4.77 42.73 -5.22
C ILE A 782 -4.83 43.33 -6.64
N LYS A 783 -5.75 44.29 -6.87
CA LYS A 783 -5.92 44.96 -8.15
C LYS A 783 -4.70 45.80 -8.60
N ALA A 784 -3.91 46.24 -7.65
CA ALA A 784 -2.73 47.04 -7.95
C ALA A 784 -1.61 46.20 -8.63
N SER A 785 -1.62 44.86 -8.46
CA SER A 785 -0.50 44.00 -8.89
C SER A 785 -0.91 42.83 -9.76
N LEU A 786 -2.13 42.30 -9.61
CA LEU A 786 -2.59 41.17 -10.40
C LEU A 786 -3.48 41.63 -11.59
N ALA A 787 -3.40 40.87 -12.68
CA ALA A 787 -4.23 41.08 -13.86
C ALA A 787 -5.73 41.02 -13.49
N ARG A 788 -6.56 41.81 -14.16
CA ARG A 788 -7.98 41.99 -13.82
C ARG A 788 -8.78 40.68 -13.73
N HIS A 789 -8.46 39.70 -14.55
CA HIS A 789 -9.15 38.40 -14.55
C HIS A 789 -8.78 37.49 -13.36
N LYS A 790 -7.68 37.80 -12.68
CA LYS A 790 -7.18 37.09 -11.48
C LYS A 790 -7.65 37.71 -10.15
N VAL A 791 -8.29 38.88 -10.20
CA VAL A 791 -8.80 39.54 -8.98
C VAL A 791 -10.03 38.78 -8.46
N PRO A 792 -10.02 38.31 -7.20
CA PRO A 792 -11.19 37.65 -6.65
C PRO A 792 -12.44 38.53 -6.67
N LYS A 793 -13.55 37.95 -7.11
CA LYS A 793 -14.87 38.60 -7.03
C LYS A 793 -15.40 38.60 -5.60
N TYR A 794 -15.08 37.51 -4.87
CA TYR A 794 -15.48 37.34 -3.48
C TYR A 794 -14.24 37.29 -2.60
N ILE A 795 -14.25 38.08 -1.53
CA ILE A 795 -13.24 38.06 -0.47
C ILE A 795 -13.96 37.86 0.84
N GLU A 796 -13.57 36.85 1.63
CA GLU A 796 -14.14 36.56 2.93
C GLU A 796 -13.00 36.38 3.96
N PHE A 797 -13.12 37.07 5.09
CA PHE A 797 -12.25 36.87 6.23
C PHE A 797 -12.83 35.75 7.10
N VAL A 798 -12.01 34.77 7.43
CA VAL A 798 -12.41 33.56 8.18
C VAL A 798 -11.45 33.30 9.33
N ASP A 799 -11.94 32.61 10.38
CA ASP A 799 -11.11 32.27 11.55
C ASP A 799 -10.26 31.04 11.34
N SER A 800 -10.72 30.10 10.51
CA SER A 800 -10.03 28.84 10.24
C SER A 800 -10.48 28.21 8.91
N PHE A 801 -9.66 27.30 8.38
CA PHE A 801 -10.01 26.47 7.24
C PHE A 801 -10.38 25.04 7.67
N PRO A 802 -11.33 24.38 7.00
CA PRO A 802 -11.61 22.98 7.25
C PRO A 802 -10.40 22.13 6.84
N MET A 803 -9.91 21.29 7.78
CA MET A 803 -8.74 20.44 7.59
C MET A 803 -9.09 18.98 7.85
N ASN A 804 -8.30 18.07 7.23
CA ASN A 804 -8.31 16.66 7.61
C ASN A 804 -7.38 16.39 8.81
N ALA A 805 -7.37 15.14 9.30
CA ALA A 805 -6.53 14.74 10.43
C ALA A 805 -5.01 14.86 10.21
N ALA A 806 -4.57 14.95 8.96
CA ALA A 806 -3.17 15.17 8.60
C ALA A 806 -2.83 16.68 8.44
N GLY A 807 -3.76 17.59 8.79
CA GLY A 807 -3.58 19.03 8.68
C GLY A 807 -3.72 19.59 7.27
N LYS A 808 -4.25 18.81 6.32
CA LYS A 808 -4.49 19.25 4.93
C LYS A 808 -5.82 19.97 4.80
N ILE A 809 -5.81 21.14 4.17
CA ILE A 809 -7.00 21.94 3.91
C ILE A 809 -7.91 21.26 2.90
N LEU A 810 -9.22 21.27 3.18
CA LEU A 810 -10.25 20.60 2.39
C LEU A 810 -10.98 21.62 1.52
N LYS A 811 -10.35 22.06 0.40
CA LYS A 811 -10.91 23.07 -0.53
C LYS A 811 -12.28 22.69 -1.07
N TYR A 812 -12.58 21.38 -1.24
CA TYR A 812 -13.89 20.95 -1.70
C TYR A 812 -15.02 21.34 -0.72
N LYS A 813 -14.77 21.18 0.61
CA LYS A 813 -15.71 21.63 1.64
C LYS A 813 -15.88 23.14 1.63
N MET A 814 -14.76 23.86 1.46
CA MET A 814 -14.82 25.32 1.34
C MET A 814 -15.67 25.76 0.14
N ARG A 815 -15.56 25.10 -1.01
CA ARG A 815 -16.38 25.38 -2.22
C ARG A 815 -17.87 25.12 -1.96
N GLU A 816 -18.20 23.94 -1.38
CA GLU A 816 -19.58 23.57 -1.05
C GLU A 816 -20.20 24.57 -0.08
N ASP A 817 -19.49 24.93 0.98
CA ASP A 817 -19.96 25.88 1.98
C ASP A 817 -20.08 27.29 1.42
N ALA A 818 -19.11 27.73 0.62
CA ALA A 818 -19.16 29.03 -0.03
C ALA A 818 -20.31 29.13 -1.04
N ALA A 819 -20.51 28.11 -1.89
CA ALA A 819 -21.61 28.08 -2.85
C ALA A 819 -22.98 28.15 -2.16
N ARG A 820 -23.13 27.49 -1.00
CA ARG A 820 -24.34 27.52 -0.18
C ARG A 820 -24.56 28.88 0.45
N ARG A 821 -23.53 29.48 1.09
CA ARG A 821 -23.61 30.80 1.73
C ARG A 821 -23.90 31.92 0.73
N LEU A 822 -23.34 31.82 -0.47
CA LEU A 822 -23.53 32.80 -1.52
C LEU A 822 -24.84 32.60 -2.34
N GLY A 823 -25.61 31.54 -2.03
CA GLY A 823 -26.86 31.24 -2.75
C GLY A 823 -26.65 30.87 -4.22
N LEU A 824 -25.47 30.30 -4.55
CA LEU A 824 -25.08 29.95 -5.91
C LEU A 824 -25.57 28.56 -6.33
N VAL A 825 -26.08 27.75 -5.40
CA VAL A 825 -26.70 26.45 -5.62
C VAL A 825 -28.22 26.65 -5.62
N GLY A 826 -28.91 26.31 -6.73
CA GLY A 826 -30.38 26.32 -6.79
C GLY A 826 -30.97 25.27 -5.85
N ASP A 827 -32.11 25.59 -5.21
CA ASP A 827 -32.88 24.64 -4.41
C ASP A 827 -33.31 23.43 -5.29
N GLY A 828 -32.77 22.29 -4.99
CA GLY A 828 -33.31 20.98 -5.38
C GLY A 828 -32.90 20.44 -6.76
N SER A 829 -32.25 19.28 -6.72
CA SER A 829 -32.01 18.28 -7.78
C SER A 829 -30.91 18.59 -8.82
N ASP A 830 -30.05 17.58 -8.91
CA ASP A 830 -28.97 17.34 -9.86
C ASP A 830 -27.55 17.72 -9.42
N THR A 831 -27.01 16.91 -8.48
CA THR A 831 -25.56 16.75 -8.33
C THR A 831 -25.04 15.66 -9.28
N ALA A 832 -25.23 15.86 -10.57
CA ALA A 832 -24.46 15.18 -11.58
C ALA A 832 -23.48 16.19 -12.17
N SER A 833 -22.24 16.19 -11.75
CA SER A 833 -21.17 16.84 -12.49
C SER A 833 -21.11 16.22 -13.87
N PRO A 834 -21.15 17.00 -14.97
CA PRO A 834 -20.81 16.46 -16.27
C PRO A 834 -19.37 15.98 -16.22
N GLY A 835 -19.14 14.72 -16.61
CA GLY A 835 -17.82 14.14 -16.65
C GLY A 835 -16.89 15.01 -17.47
N LYS A 836 -15.80 15.43 -16.84
CA LYS A 836 -14.58 15.81 -17.56
C LYS A 836 -13.91 14.48 -17.95
N VAL A 837 -13.80 14.25 -19.24
CA VAL A 837 -13.11 13.12 -19.90
C VAL A 837 -11.64 13.13 -19.48
#